data_086e386e0c1d6280c7fd08b2191d5c38
#
_entry.id   086e386e0c1d6280c7fd08b2191d5c38
#
_cell.length_a   1.000
_cell.length_b   1.000
_cell.length_c   1.000
_cell.angle_alpha   90.00
_cell.angle_beta   90.00
_cell.angle_gamma   90.00
#
_symmetry.space_group_name_H-M   'P 1'
#
loop_
_entity.id
_entity.type
_entity.pdbx_description
1 polymer ?
#
loop_
_entity_poly.entity_id
_entity_poly.type
_entity_poly.pdbx_seq_one_letter_code
_entity_poly.pdbx_strand_id
1 'polypeptide(L)'
;IGGQDAKYTYLNEGIPYDYAMNEACSAGTGSFLEEAARESLGIDYTQIADYALKGQNPPNFSDQCAAFINSDIKTAIQEQIDAEDICAGLVYSICMNYINRVKGNRPVGKKLFVQGGTCYNRAIPYAMAALTGKKVIVPPEPGLMGAYGVALMTMENLDKGVLQKSTYDLKELADRQVKYLKPFVCSGGKNKCDRKCTISVIEIDNKRLFFGGSCNMYENIRENRQNTEDFDFLRLRERLLYKLPQPNARGKRIGLSRSFAMNSLFPFFSKFFSELGFEVVLPDEPDEQGKDRMGAEFCFPVEQSHGFLISLLKKNPDYIFIPRIKAIRVSNSDTNGVFCPFVQSEADWLKADIPELTNFNLLTCNIDFTEPNEKIIESLDQMLKPIGIQTADVRRAFYCARQAQEDFERNLKQIGKDFLDKVEKTGIGIVIFGRSYNAFLSYANLGVPRKISSYGYPVVSFDALPFADNPGYENMYWAWGEMIIRAANYVKNHPKLFPVYITNFSCGPDSFLLSYFKDVMKDKPALILELDSHTADAGIETRIEAFFDVIRYRKKKQYEDQIYKPLSVQINKSGIFISKDSELITWTDKRVRLVFPTMGAFGASCLAAAIEHFGVNTFVCPPMGEIDYKLGRGNSLSKECLPLQLTLGSLIRYLSEYRSKDEITLYFMPQTSGPCRFGQYNVYMKLWLRQNKIKDTAILSLSSENAYGGLGIAFTLRAWIAILISDIYSNIEKSLMAVHTDKQLARNMVQKHQEMIINSLKHDSLKDIFNTLEQISQELASLNLSSAYSKLPKVLLTGEIYVRWDEFSRKRIEELLASEQIILQISPIHEWMYYTDYIFLKKLTSKNSTYIQRAKKKIEVLVKRYFEKKVKKIFAKAGLCDTRMLNVKHVVEHASAHLDPVLTGEAILTIGSTLAEIGEYYDGVISIGPFGCMPSRIAEAIIKSELERRKTKTSKRLPFVSLEVDGNPFTPSVEAKIDSFMVQVKTSKGRI
;
A
#
# COMPACT_ATOMS: atom_id res chain seq x y z
N ILE A 1 -22.27 17.20 -2.97
CA ILE A 1 -21.53 16.89 -1.74
C ILE A 1 -22.52 16.99 -0.59
N GLY A 2 -22.87 15.87 0.03
CA GLY A 2 -23.78 15.80 1.15
C GLY A 2 -23.09 15.85 2.52
N GLY A 3 -23.87 15.66 3.60
CA GLY A 3 -23.38 15.59 4.97
C GLY A 3 -22.50 14.37 5.22
N GLN A 4 -22.87 13.19 4.70
CA GLN A 4 -22.15 11.93 4.89
C GLN A 4 -21.67 11.28 3.59
N ASP A 5 -22.32 11.56 2.47
CA ASP A 5 -21.98 11.01 1.17
C ASP A 5 -21.58 12.09 0.18
N ALA A 6 -20.56 11.79 -0.61
CA ALA A 6 -20.13 12.61 -1.72
C ALA A 6 -20.19 11.80 -3.01
N LYS A 7 -20.74 12.39 -4.07
CA LYS A 7 -20.96 11.73 -5.37
C LYS A 7 -20.39 12.58 -6.48
N TYR A 8 -19.84 11.93 -7.50
CA TYR A 8 -19.42 12.54 -8.73
C TYR A 8 -20.20 11.94 -9.88
N THR A 9 -20.68 12.75 -10.78
CA THR A 9 -21.36 12.30 -12.01
C THR A 9 -20.87 13.14 -13.19
N TYR A 10 -20.35 12.49 -14.21
CA TYR A 10 -20.00 13.15 -15.46
C TYR A 10 -21.16 13.04 -16.43
N LEU A 11 -21.67 14.19 -16.86
CA LEU A 11 -22.76 14.29 -17.83
C LEU A 11 -22.21 14.65 -19.21
N ASN A 12 -22.59 13.89 -20.23
CA ASN A 12 -22.40 14.24 -21.63
C ASN A 12 -23.77 14.39 -22.30
N GLU A 13 -24.08 15.61 -22.78
CA GLU A 13 -25.39 15.94 -23.38
C GLU A 13 -26.57 15.58 -22.44
N GLY A 14 -26.41 15.83 -21.14
CA GLY A 14 -27.44 15.55 -20.12
C GLY A 14 -27.57 14.07 -19.70
N ILE A 15 -26.78 13.17 -20.30
CA ILE A 15 -26.79 11.74 -19.96
C ILE A 15 -25.63 11.43 -19.00
N PRO A 16 -25.86 10.73 -17.87
CA PRO A 16 -24.80 10.26 -16.99
C PRO A 16 -23.87 9.29 -17.73
N TYR A 17 -22.59 9.65 -17.79
CA TYR A 17 -21.57 8.94 -18.53
C TYR A 17 -20.61 8.19 -17.60
N ASP A 18 -20.20 8.83 -16.51
CA ASP A 18 -19.35 8.25 -15.49
C ASP A 18 -19.88 8.65 -14.10
N TYR A 19 -19.70 7.78 -13.14
CA TYR A 19 -20.21 7.94 -11.79
C TYR A 19 -19.18 7.46 -10.77
N ALA A 20 -19.04 8.18 -9.68
CA ALA A 20 -18.26 7.76 -8.52
C ALA A 20 -18.90 8.24 -7.22
N MET A 21 -18.52 7.59 -6.14
CA MET A 21 -18.96 7.88 -4.79
C MET A 21 -17.75 7.76 -3.85
N ASN A 22 -17.79 8.40 -2.69
CA ASN A 22 -16.74 8.21 -1.70
C ASN A 22 -16.61 6.72 -1.32
N GLU A 23 -15.40 6.18 -1.38
CA GLU A 23 -15.11 4.77 -1.11
C GLU A 23 -15.01 4.48 0.39
N ALA A 24 -14.64 5.47 1.19
CA ALA A 24 -14.52 5.42 2.65
C ALA A 24 -15.51 6.35 3.35
N CYS A 25 -15.74 6.11 4.64
CA CYS A 25 -16.64 6.90 5.48
C CYS A 25 -16.21 8.38 5.52
N SER A 26 -17.17 9.31 5.39
CA SER A 26 -17.03 10.78 5.49
C SER A 26 -15.99 11.49 4.58
N ALA A 27 -15.28 10.78 3.70
CA ALA A 27 -14.33 11.42 2.80
C ALA A 27 -14.99 12.47 1.88
N GLY A 28 -14.55 13.74 1.95
CA GLY A 28 -15.06 14.84 1.14
C GLY A 28 -16.49 15.24 1.44
N THR A 29 -16.95 15.14 2.68
CA THR A 29 -18.35 15.34 3.11
C THR A 29 -18.50 16.46 4.13
N GLY A 30 -19.75 16.96 4.31
CA GLY A 30 -20.05 18.05 5.21
C GLY A 30 -19.85 17.73 6.69
N SER A 31 -20.10 16.48 7.12
CA SER A 31 -19.89 16.04 8.51
C SER A 31 -18.46 16.25 8.96
N PHE A 32 -17.53 16.00 8.07
CA PHE A 32 -16.14 16.19 8.31
C PHE A 32 -15.76 17.66 8.57
N LEU A 33 -16.36 18.61 7.80
CA LEU A 33 -16.19 20.04 7.98
C LEU A 33 -16.77 20.51 9.34
N GLU A 34 -17.97 20.02 9.64
CA GLU A 34 -18.67 20.34 10.87
C GLU A 34 -17.95 19.86 12.12
N GLU A 35 -17.55 18.58 12.12
CA GLU A 35 -16.84 17.96 13.24
C GLU A 35 -15.51 18.65 13.51
N ALA A 36 -14.69 18.87 12.47
CA ALA A 36 -13.40 19.52 12.61
C ALA A 36 -13.50 20.97 13.13
N ALA A 37 -14.44 21.77 12.62
CA ALA A 37 -14.63 23.15 13.06
C ALA A 37 -15.20 23.22 14.49
N ARG A 38 -16.16 22.38 14.82
CA ARG A 38 -16.83 22.38 16.13
C ARG A 38 -15.90 21.89 17.24
N GLU A 39 -15.20 20.76 17.03
CA GLU A 39 -14.35 20.17 18.06
C GLU A 39 -13.08 20.96 18.31
N SER A 40 -12.44 21.49 17.25
CA SER A 40 -11.13 22.13 17.35
C SER A 40 -11.20 23.65 17.53
N LEU A 41 -12.20 24.34 16.93
CA LEU A 41 -12.33 25.80 16.93
C LEU A 41 -13.53 26.30 17.74
N GLY A 42 -14.47 25.43 18.08
CA GLY A 42 -15.73 25.84 18.70
C GLY A 42 -16.66 26.66 17.78
N ILE A 43 -16.43 26.61 16.44
CA ILE A 43 -17.16 27.36 15.42
C ILE A 43 -18.32 26.50 14.91
N ASP A 44 -19.52 27.06 14.89
CA ASP A 44 -20.69 26.39 14.30
C ASP A 44 -20.56 26.29 12.78
N TYR A 45 -21.04 25.19 12.20
CA TYR A 45 -20.92 24.93 10.75
C TYR A 45 -21.54 26.04 9.88
N THR A 46 -22.52 26.79 10.38
CA THR A 46 -23.14 27.92 9.68
C THR A 46 -22.22 29.12 9.57
N GLN A 47 -21.24 29.25 10.44
CA GLN A 47 -20.31 30.38 10.51
C GLN A 47 -19.00 30.13 9.73
N ILE A 48 -18.69 28.87 9.42
CA ILE A 48 -17.41 28.50 8.77
C ILE A 48 -17.17 29.29 7.47
N ALA A 49 -18.23 29.52 6.66
CA ALA A 49 -18.10 30.27 5.42
C ALA A 49 -17.69 31.72 5.64
N ASP A 50 -18.21 32.37 6.66
CA ASP A 50 -17.96 33.78 6.95
C ASP A 50 -16.53 34.00 7.48
N TYR A 51 -16.00 33.02 8.22
CA TYR A 51 -14.58 33.01 8.61
C TYR A 51 -13.69 32.71 7.39
N ALA A 52 -13.94 31.63 6.67
CA ALA A 52 -13.11 31.18 5.57
C ALA A 52 -12.96 32.22 4.43
N LEU A 53 -14.03 32.97 4.15
CA LEU A 53 -14.00 34.04 3.12
C LEU A 53 -13.19 35.27 3.52
N LYS A 54 -12.80 35.42 4.79
CA LYS A 54 -11.94 36.49 5.29
C LYS A 54 -10.46 36.06 5.34
N GLY A 55 -10.18 34.74 5.31
CA GLY A 55 -8.82 34.23 5.35
C GLY A 55 -7.97 34.71 4.20
N GLN A 56 -6.73 35.10 4.47
CA GLN A 56 -5.76 35.63 3.53
C GLN A 56 -4.63 34.65 3.20
N ASN A 57 -4.21 33.83 4.18
CA ASN A 57 -3.12 32.86 4.05
C ASN A 57 -3.54 31.49 4.58
N PRO A 58 -4.44 30.76 3.87
CA PRO A 58 -4.94 29.46 4.33
C PRO A 58 -3.81 28.45 4.48
N PRO A 59 -3.66 27.80 5.63
CA PRO A 59 -2.69 26.75 5.83
C PRO A 59 -3.03 25.53 4.94
N ASN A 60 -1.99 24.80 4.53
CA ASN A 60 -2.14 23.62 3.70
C ASN A 60 -2.41 22.39 4.58
N PHE A 61 -3.65 22.14 4.90
CA PHE A 61 -4.04 20.99 5.72
C PHE A 61 -4.06 19.68 4.93
N SER A 62 -3.90 18.57 5.66
CA SER A 62 -4.06 17.23 5.11
C SER A 62 -5.43 17.04 4.46
N ASP A 63 -5.46 16.35 3.33
CA ASP A 63 -6.70 15.94 2.64
C ASP A 63 -7.03 14.45 2.88
N GLN A 64 -6.51 13.84 3.96
CA GLN A 64 -6.65 12.39 4.17
C GLN A 64 -7.93 11.99 4.89
N CYS A 65 -8.06 12.23 6.17
CA CYS A 65 -9.27 11.94 6.95
C CYS A 65 -9.42 12.90 8.14
N ALA A 66 -10.58 12.87 8.81
CA ALA A 66 -10.91 13.74 9.93
C ALA A 66 -9.86 13.72 11.06
N ALA A 67 -9.32 12.56 11.39
CA ALA A 67 -8.33 12.44 12.46
C ALA A 67 -7.03 13.22 12.16
N PHE A 68 -6.56 13.18 10.92
CA PHE A 68 -5.37 13.93 10.50
C PHE A 68 -5.63 15.43 10.51
N ILE A 69 -6.76 15.90 9.99
CA ILE A 69 -7.08 17.33 9.99
C ILE A 69 -7.27 17.89 11.40
N ASN A 70 -7.84 17.15 12.32
CA ASN A 70 -7.94 17.59 13.70
C ASN A 70 -6.56 17.81 14.32
N SER A 71 -5.57 17.01 13.94
CA SER A 71 -4.18 17.23 14.33
C SER A 71 -3.61 18.49 13.69
N ASP A 72 -3.84 18.71 12.39
CA ASP A 72 -3.36 19.89 11.66
C ASP A 72 -3.96 21.18 12.22
N ILE A 73 -5.27 21.19 12.54
CA ILE A 73 -5.94 22.34 13.15
C ILE A 73 -5.34 22.65 14.52
N LYS A 74 -5.10 21.64 15.36
CA LYS A 74 -4.46 21.84 16.68
C LYS A 74 -3.07 22.45 16.55
N THR A 75 -2.30 22.02 15.53
CA THR A 75 -1.01 22.63 15.21
C THR A 75 -1.14 24.09 14.83
N ALA A 76 -2.05 24.39 13.90
CA ALA A 76 -2.29 25.76 13.44
C ALA A 76 -2.71 26.70 14.60
N ILE A 77 -3.54 26.22 15.53
CA ILE A 77 -3.91 26.96 16.75
C ILE A 77 -2.68 27.23 17.65
N GLN A 78 -1.81 26.21 17.81
CA GLN A 78 -0.57 26.36 18.60
C GLN A 78 0.42 27.34 17.94
N GLU A 79 0.44 27.42 16.62
CA GLU A 79 1.21 28.35 15.82
C GLU A 79 0.57 29.77 15.78
N GLN A 80 -0.56 29.96 16.46
CA GLN A 80 -1.30 31.22 16.53
C GLN A 80 -1.79 31.73 15.15
N ILE A 81 -2.13 30.79 14.26
CA ILE A 81 -2.76 31.11 12.97
C ILE A 81 -4.20 31.59 13.25
N ASP A 82 -4.64 32.64 12.57
CA ASP A 82 -5.97 33.20 12.73
C ASP A 82 -7.07 32.21 12.36
N ALA A 83 -8.19 32.26 13.06
CA ALA A 83 -9.32 31.35 12.85
C ALA A 83 -9.89 31.44 11.41
N GLU A 84 -9.81 32.60 10.79
CA GLU A 84 -10.18 32.85 9.42
C GLU A 84 -9.33 32.05 8.43
N ASP A 85 -8.02 32.06 8.61
CA ASP A 85 -7.08 31.30 7.79
C ASP A 85 -7.23 29.79 8.02
N ILE A 86 -7.43 29.36 9.27
CA ILE A 86 -7.69 27.95 9.60
C ILE A 86 -8.99 27.47 8.93
N CYS A 87 -10.09 28.24 9.01
CA CYS A 87 -11.35 27.89 8.34
C CYS A 87 -11.19 27.84 6.81
N ALA A 88 -10.43 28.74 6.21
CA ALA A 88 -10.12 28.71 4.77
C ALA A 88 -9.33 27.45 4.41
N GLY A 89 -8.29 27.10 5.16
CA GLY A 89 -7.50 25.88 4.99
C GLY A 89 -8.36 24.62 5.09
N LEU A 90 -9.27 24.56 6.04
CA LEU A 90 -10.21 23.47 6.23
C LEU A 90 -11.14 23.30 5.02
N VAL A 91 -11.68 24.41 4.47
CA VAL A 91 -12.52 24.39 3.26
C VAL A 91 -11.73 23.88 2.05
N TYR A 92 -10.49 24.32 1.87
CA TYR A 92 -9.61 23.80 0.81
C TYR A 92 -9.33 22.31 0.98
N SER A 93 -9.02 21.86 2.19
CA SER A 93 -8.75 20.46 2.49
C SER A 93 -9.89 19.53 2.10
N ILE A 94 -11.13 19.88 2.42
CA ILE A 94 -12.31 19.10 2.05
C ILE A 94 -12.50 19.05 0.54
N CYS A 95 -12.36 20.18 -0.14
CA CYS A 95 -12.44 20.22 -1.60
C CYS A 95 -11.35 19.38 -2.25
N MET A 96 -10.13 19.42 -1.74
CA MET A 96 -9.02 18.57 -2.17
C MET A 96 -9.31 17.09 -1.95
N ASN A 97 -9.82 16.73 -0.77
CA ASN A 97 -10.22 15.36 -0.46
C ASN A 97 -11.29 14.87 -1.45
N TYR A 98 -12.31 15.67 -1.74
CA TYR A 98 -13.31 15.34 -2.75
C TYR A 98 -12.68 15.13 -4.13
N ILE A 99 -11.82 16.05 -4.58
CA ILE A 99 -11.18 15.98 -5.90
C ILE A 99 -10.30 14.74 -6.00
N ASN A 100 -9.51 14.45 -4.99
CA ASN A 100 -8.53 13.36 -5.03
C ASN A 100 -9.18 11.98 -4.81
N ARG A 101 -10.15 11.88 -3.91
CA ARG A 101 -10.71 10.58 -3.49
C ARG A 101 -12.06 10.22 -4.09
N VAL A 102 -12.93 11.20 -4.36
CA VAL A 102 -14.25 10.95 -4.95
C VAL A 102 -14.19 11.07 -6.47
N LYS A 103 -13.74 12.21 -6.99
CA LYS A 103 -13.54 12.41 -8.42
C LYS A 103 -12.37 11.56 -8.93
N GLY A 104 -11.23 11.57 -8.24
CA GLY A 104 -10.00 10.91 -8.68
C GLY A 104 -9.55 11.38 -10.07
N ASN A 105 -9.09 10.47 -10.91
CA ASN A 105 -8.62 10.77 -12.28
C ASN A 105 -9.72 11.02 -13.31
N ARG A 106 -11.00 11.12 -12.88
CA ARG A 106 -12.10 11.34 -13.80
C ARG A 106 -12.09 12.77 -14.37
N PRO A 107 -12.56 12.95 -15.62
CA PRO A 107 -12.55 14.25 -16.27
C PRO A 107 -13.48 15.25 -15.59
N VAL A 108 -13.12 16.51 -15.62
CA VAL A 108 -14.03 17.62 -15.26
C VAL A 108 -14.49 18.29 -16.53
N GLY A 109 -15.82 18.45 -16.67
CA GLY A 109 -16.43 19.08 -17.83
C GLY A 109 -16.11 20.59 -17.95
N LYS A 110 -16.69 21.24 -18.95
CA LYS A 110 -16.54 22.69 -19.15
C LYS A 110 -17.15 23.51 -18.00
N LYS A 111 -18.20 22.98 -17.38
CA LYS A 111 -18.90 23.59 -16.22
C LYS A 111 -18.96 22.55 -15.12
N LEU A 112 -18.78 22.97 -13.88
CA LEU A 112 -18.91 22.14 -12.69
C LEU A 112 -20.19 22.56 -11.95
N PHE A 113 -21.15 21.66 -11.89
CA PHE A 113 -22.39 21.85 -11.12
C PHE A 113 -22.23 21.18 -9.77
N VAL A 114 -22.32 21.93 -8.67
CA VAL A 114 -22.12 21.42 -7.32
C VAL A 114 -23.41 21.58 -6.51
N GLN A 115 -23.84 20.50 -5.87
CA GLN A 115 -25.09 20.45 -5.08
C GLN A 115 -24.91 19.63 -3.81
N GLY A 116 -25.91 19.63 -2.94
CA GLY A 116 -25.92 18.98 -1.63
C GLY A 116 -25.77 19.99 -0.50
N GLY A 117 -26.07 19.56 0.73
CA GLY A 117 -26.13 20.44 1.90
C GLY A 117 -24.84 21.20 2.19
N THR A 118 -23.68 20.60 1.89
CA THR A 118 -22.38 21.24 2.08
C THR A 118 -22.23 22.53 1.25
N CYS A 119 -22.95 22.65 0.13
CA CYS A 119 -22.90 23.82 -0.76
C CYS A 119 -23.64 25.05 -0.23
N TYR A 120 -24.33 24.97 0.92
CA TYR A 120 -24.79 26.16 1.65
C TYR A 120 -23.60 26.95 2.23
N ASN A 121 -22.45 26.28 2.43
CA ASN A 121 -21.20 26.97 2.74
C ASN A 121 -20.68 27.66 1.48
N ARG A 122 -20.78 29.01 1.46
CA ARG A 122 -20.43 29.85 0.31
C ARG A 122 -18.93 29.80 -0.07
N ALA A 123 -18.05 29.37 0.82
CA ALA A 123 -16.61 29.23 0.52
C ALA A 123 -16.29 27.98 -0.34
N ILE A 124 -17.09 26.92 -0.27
CA ILE A 124 -16.91 25.68 -1.05
C ILE A 124 -16.85 25.92 -2.57
N PRO A 125 -17.78 26.66 -3.21
CA PRO A 125 -17.72 26.92 -4.65
C PRO A 125 -16.45 27.65 -5.08
N TYR A 126 -15.95 28.59 -4.26
CA TYR A 126 -14.72 29.32 -4.55
C TYR A 126 -13.49 28.40 -4.49
N ALA A 127 -13.37 27.59 -3.44
CA ALA A 127 -12.30 26.61 -3.31
C ALA A 127 -12.32 25.59 -4.48
N MET A 128 -13.52 25.09 -4.85
CA MET A 128 -13.66 24.17 -5.99
C MET A 128 -13.28 24.84 -7.32
N ALA A 129 -13.63 26.12 -7.52
CA ALA A 129 -13.24 26.87 -8.71
C ALA A 129 -11.72 27.09 -8.77
N ALA A 130 -11.10 27.48 -7.66
CA ALA A 130 -9.65 27.65 -7.55
C ALA A 130 -8.88 26.34 -7.85
N LEU A 131 -9.32 25.22 -7.27
CA LEU A 131 -8.67 23.92 -7.42
C LEU A 131 -8.86 23.27 -8.80
N THR A 132 -10.00 23.50 -9.46
CA THR A 132 -10.32 22.86 -10.75
C THR A 132 -10.07 23.75 -11.95
N GLY A 133 -9.93 25.07 -11.78
CA GLY A 133 -9.86 26.04 -12.86
C GLY A 133 -11.15 26.12 -13.70
N LYS A 134 -12.32 25.72 -13.15
CA LYS A 134 -13.59 25.62 -13.87
C LYS A 134 -14.63 26.57 -13.30
N LYS A 135 -15.59 26.95 -14.17
CA LYS A 135 -16.78 27.68 -13.69
C LYS A 135 -17.65 26.76 -12.85
N VAL A 136 -17.86 27.15 -11.60
CA VAL A 136 -18.73 26.43 -10.65
C VAL A 136 -20.11 27.06 -10.64
N ILE A 137 -21.14 26.21 -10.67
CA ILE A 137 -22.55 26.59 -10.60
C ILE A 137 -23.16 25.88 -9.40
N VAL A 138 -23.74 26.64 -8.50
CA VAL A 138 -24.52 26.13 -7.33
C VAL A 138 -25.98 26.54 -7.52
N PRO A 139 -26.95 25.61 -7.43
CA PRO A 139 -28.36 25.93 -7.49
C PRO A 139 -28.81 26.74 -6.25
N PRO A 140 -29.93 27.47 -6.33
CA PRO A 140 -30.43 28.27 -5.19
C PRO A 140 -30.62 27.47 -3.89
N GLU A 141 -31.16 26.26 -3.99
CA GLU A 141 -31.38 25.34 -2.89
C GLU A 141 -30.57 24.05 -3.07
N PRO A 142 -29.26 24.08 -2.86
CA PRO A 142 -28.37 22.96 -3.22
C PRO A 142 -28.68 21.68 -2.41
N GLY A 143 -29.16 21.80 -1.19
CA GLY A 143 -29.53 20.68 -0.33
C GLY A 143 -30.82 19.96 -0.74
N LEU A 144 -31.72 20.64 -1.47
CA LEU A 144 -33.00 20.10 -1.88
C LEU A 144 -33.00 19.48 -3.30
N MET A 145 -31.90 19.55 -4.01
CA MET A 145 -31.83 19.08 -5.43
C MET A 145 -32.12 17.59 -5.57
N GLY A 146 -31.78 16.78 -4.56
CA GLY A 146 -32.12 15.35 -4.56
C GLY A 146 -33.64 15.13 -4.48
N ALA A 147 -34.32 15.83 -3.57
CA ALA A 147 -35.79 15.77 -3.43
C ALA A 147 -36.50 16.27 -4.69
N TYR A 148 -36.02 17.38 -5.28
CA TYR A 148 -36.53 17.92 -6.53
C TYR A 148 -36.38 16.89 -7.69
N GLY A 149 -35.23 16.24 -7.82
CA GLY A 149 -35.02 15.20 -8.83
C GLY A 149 -35.95 14.00 -8.67
N VAL A 150 -36.18 13.54 -7.42
CA VAL A 150 -37.13 12.46 -7.14
C VAL A 150 -38.57 12.88 -7.49
N ALA A 151 -38.94 14.11 -7.19
CA ALA A 151 -40.28 14.61 -7.57
C ALA A 151 -40.50 14.60 -9.09
N LEU A 152 -39.49 15.06 -9.87
CA LEU A 152 -39.55 15.01 -11.35
C LEU A 152 -39.64 13.59 -11.86
N MET A 153 -38.88 12.66 -11.33
CA MET A 153 -38.94 11.24 -11.70
C MET A 153 -40.28 10.61 -11.38
N THR A 154 -40.87 10.98 -10.22
CA THR A 154 -42.19 10.51 -9.81
C THR A 154 -43.27 11.00 -10.79
N MET A 155 -43.22 12.28 -11.17
CA MET A 155 -44.13 12.84 -12.18
C MET A 155 -44.00 12.08 -13.53
N GLU A 156 -42.79 11.87 -14.01
CA GLU A 156 -42.53 11.13 -15.25
C GLU A 156 -43.08 9.70 -15.19
N ASN A 157 -42.90 9.00 -14.07
CA ASN A 157 -43.38 7.62 -13.88
C ASN A 157 -44.94 7.56 -13.76
N LEU A 158 -45.56 8.59 -13.19
CA LEU A 158 -47.03 8.75 -13.17
C LEU A 158 -47.56 8.95 -14.59
N ASP A 159 -46.91 9.83 -15.37
CA ASP A 159 -47.32 10.12 -16.76
C ASP A 159 -47.15 8.88 -17.68
N LYS A 160 -46.13 8.07 -17.42
CA LYS A 160 -45.92 6.80 -18.12
C LYS A 160 -46.80 5.63 -17.65
N GLY A 161 -47.64 5.86 -16.62
CA GLY A 161 -48.48 4.82 -16.03
C GLY A 161 -47.72 3.72 -15.25
N VAL A 162 -46.46 3.95 -14.92
CA VAL A 162 -45.65 3.04 -14.11
C VAL A 162 -46.04 3.11 -12.63
N LEU A 163 -46.40 4.30 -12.16
CA LEU A 163 -46.91 4.52 -10.81
C LEU A 163 -48.42 4.85 -10.87
N GLN A 164 -49.16 4.38 -9.87
CA GLN A 164 -50.57 4.75 -9.70
C GLN A 164 -50.67 6.04 -8.89
N LYS A 165 -51.61 6.93 -9.28
CA LYS A 165 -51.90 8.14 -8.49
C LYS A 165 -52.49 7.73 -7.14
N SER A 166 -51.90 8.21 -6.07
CA SER A 166 -52.42 8.12 -4.71
C SER A 166 -52.51 9.52 -4.09
N THR A 167 -53.51 9.72 -3.29
CA THR A 167 -53.69 10.96 -2.54
C THR A 167 -53.23 10.74 -1.10
N TYR A 168 -52.42 11.65 -0.59
CA TYR A 168 -51.96 11.67 0.80
C TYR A 168 -52.50 12.93 1.49
N ASP A 169 -53.03 12.78 2.70
CA ASP A 169 -53.31 13.92 3.57
C ASP A 169 -52.01 14.34 4.26
N LEU A 170 -51.49 15.52 3.89
CA LEU A 170 -50.25 16.04 4.46
C LEU A 170 -50.35 16.33 5.96
N LYS A 171 -51.55 16.66 6.45
CA LYS A 171 -51.81 16.91 7.86
C LYS A 171 -51.74 15.60 8.67
N GLU A 172 -52.37 14.55 8.16
CA GLU A 172 -52.29 13.21 8.75
C GLU A 172 -50.84 12.70 8.77
N LEU A 173 -50.06 12.94 7.69
CA LEU A 173 -48.65 12.57 7.65
C LEU A 173 -47.79 13.37 8.64
N ALA A 174 -48.07 14.65 8.81
CA ALA A 174 -47.37 15.51 9.77
C ALA A 174 -47.67 15.15 11.24
N ASP A 175 -48.90 14.72 11.50
CA ASP A 175 -49.39 14.38 12.86
C ASP A 175 -48.97 12.94 13.28
N ARG A 176 -48.38 12.14 12.37
CA ARG A 176 -47.92 10.78 12.66
C ARG A 176 -46.89 10.75 13.78
N GLN A 177 -47.13 9.91 14.77
CA GLN A 177 -46.17 9.66 15.86
C GLN A 177 -45.27 8.50 15.51
N VAL A 178 -43.95 8.78 15.47
CA VAL A 178 -42.91 7.78 15.30
C VAL A 178 -42.30 7.46 16.66
N LYS A 179 -42.37 6.19 17.11
CA LYS A 179 -41.76 5.72 18.34
C LYS A 179 -40.57 4.85 18.04
N TYR A 180 -39.41 5.22 18.57
CA TYR A 180 -38.22 4.39 18.52
C TYR A 180 -38.25 3.39 19.68
N LEU A 181 -38.39 2.12 19.33
CA LEU A 181 -38.43 1.04 20.32
C LEU A 181 -37.00 0.51 20.57
N LYS A 182 -36.84 -0.27 21.66
CA LYS A 182 -35.56 -0.86 22.02
C LYS A 182 -35.13 -1.83 20.92
N PRO A 183 -33.89 -1.69 20.36
CA PRO A 183 -33.37 -2.62 19.38
C PRO A 183 -33.18 -4.03 19.97
N PHE A 184 -33.19 -5.05 19.15
CA PHE A 184 -32.91 -6.42 19.54
C PHE A 184 -31.81 -7.05 18.71
N VAL A 185 -31.19 -8.12 19.22
CA VAL A 185 -30.17 -8.87 18.52
C VAL A 185 -30.83 -10.01 17.73
N CYS A 186 -30.53 -10.08 16.42
CA CYS A 186 -31.04 -11.14 15.55
C CYS A 186 -30.50 -12.51 15.98
N SER A 187 -31.37 -13.48 16.13
CA SER A 187 -31.03 -14.88 16.50
C SER A 187 -30.53 -15.74 15.33
N GLY A 188 -30.37 -15.16 14.13
CA GLY A 188 -29.94 -15.87 12.92
C GLY A 188 -31.03 -16.60 12.15
N GLY A 189 -32.27 -16.65 12.65
CA GLY A 189 -33.42 -17.25 12.00
C GLY A 189 -33.24 -18.71 11.59
N LYS A 190 -33.98 -19.17 10.57
CA LYS A 190 -33.90 -20.55 10.03
C LYS A 190 -32.50 -20.94 9.54
N ASN A 191 -31.66 -19.97 9.20
CA ASN A 191 -30.33 -20.16 8.62
C ASN A 191 -29.22 -20.35 9.66
N LYS A 192 -29.55 -20.30 10.97
CA LYS A 192 -28.55 -20.38 12.06
C LYS A 192 -27.37 -19.43 11.86
N CYS A 193 -27.66 -18.21 11.36
CA CYS A 193 -26.64 -17.17 11.16
C CYS A 193 -26.08 -16.72 12.52
N ASP A 194 -24.79 -16.68 12.64
CA ASP A 194 -24.04 -16.39 13.85
C ASP A 194 -23.70 -14.91 14.05
N ARG A 195 -24.02 -14.06 13.09
CA ARG A 195 -23.62 -12.64 13.05
C ARG A 195 -24.22 -11.73 14.12
N LYS A 196 -25.29 -12.16 14.81
CA LYS A 196 -25.92 -11.44 15.94
C LYS A 196 -26.17 -9.94 15.66
N CYS A 197 -26.61 -9.61 14.44
CA CYS A 197 -26.87 -8.23 14.04
C CYS A 197 -27.86 -7.54 14.98
N THR A 198 -27.61 -6.28 15.35
CA THR A 198 -28.57 -5.44 16.06
C THR A 198 -29.61 -4.93 15.06
N ILE A 199 -30.89 -5.15 15.37
CA ILE A 199 -32.03 -4.73 14.55
C ILE A 199 -32.75 -3.58 15.25
N SER A 200 -32.84 -2.44 14.61
CA SER A 200 -33.59 -1.28 15.09
C SER A 200 -35.06 -1.47 14.80
N VAL A 201 -35.94 -0.97 15.71
CA VAL A 201 -37.38 -1.10 15.62
C VAL A 201 -38.02 0.28 15.73
N ILE A 202 -38.82 0.62 14.74
CA ILE A 202 -39.63 1.84 14.73
C ILE A 202 -41.11 1.43 14.70
N GLU A 203 -41.91 2.07 15.49
CA GLU A 203 -43.39 1.91 15.51
C GLU A 203 -44.05 3.18 14.96
N ILE A 204 -44.82 2.99 13.89
CA ILE A 204 -45.63 4.05 13.25
C ILE A 204 -47.08 3.53 13.19
N ASP A 205 -48.02 4.26 13.74
CA ASP A 205 -49.45 3.91 13.75
C ASP A 205 -49.69 2.45 14.23
N ASN A 206 -49.03 2.06 15.34
CA ASN A 206 -49.04 0.71 15.91
C ASN A 206 -48.45 -0.39 15.01
N LYS A 207 -47.83 -0.05 13.88
CA LYS A 207 -47.12 -0.97 12.99
C LYS A 207 -45.64 -0.92 13.25
N ARG A 208 -45.04 -2.07 13.59
CA ARG A 208 -43.60 -2.17 13.81
C ARG A 208 -42.84 -2.42 12.50
N LEU A 209 -41.87 -1.57 12.28
CA LEU A 209 -40.93 -1.67 11.14
C LEU A 209 -39.55 -1.96 11.67
N PHE A 210 -38.86 -2.91 11.02
CA PHE A 210 -37.56 -3.39 11.44
C PHE A 210 -36.50 -2.95 10.41
N PHE A 211 -35.33 -2.49 10.91
CA PHE A 211 -34.27 -1.99 10.09
C PHE A 211 -32.92 -2.54 10.51
N GLY A 212 -32.02 -2.73 9.56
CA GLY A 212 -30.64 -3.15 9.76
C GLY A 212 -30.43 -4.65 9.63
N GLY A 213 -29.19 -5.03 9.78
CA GLY A 213 -28.74 -6.40 9.59
C GLY A 213 -28.11 -6.63 8.23
N SER A 214 -27.03 -7.42 8.24
CA SER A 214 -26.16 -7.65 7.07
C SER A 214 -26.77 -8.44 5.91
N CYS A 215 -28.00 -8.96 6.07
CA CYS A 215 -28.64 -9.80 5.05
C CYS A 215 -30.02 -9.29 4.61
N ASN A 216 -30.42 -8.10 5.03
CA ASN A 216 -31.71 -7.47 4.74
C ASN A 216 -32.95 -8.40 5.03
N MET A 217 -32.77 -9.41 5.88
CA MET A 217 -33.83 -10.40 6.15
C MET A 217 -35.13 -9.73 6.61
N TYR A 218 -35.04 -8.74 7.48
CA TYR A 218 -36.23 -8.04 8.04
C TYR A 218 -36.86 -7.10 7.01
N GLU A 219 -36.06 -6.47 6.14
CA GLU A 219 -36.52 -5.69 5.01
C GLU A 219 -37.20 -6.57 3.96
N ASN A 220 -36.57 -7.71 3.61
CA ASN A 220 -37.13 -8.67 2.67
C ASN A 220 -38.45 -9.25 3.13
N ILE A 221 -38.62 -9.52 4.46
CA ILE A 221 -39.90 -9.95 5.04
C ILE A 221 -40.99 -8.85 4.85
N ARG A 222 -40.60 -7.60 5.06
CA ARG A 222 -41.52 -6.45 4.88
C ARG A 222 -41.97 -6.30 3.43
N GLU A 223 -41.08 -6.49 2.48
CA GLU A 223 -41.35 -6.33 1.06
C GLU A 223 -41.81 -7.61 0.35
N ASN A 224 -42.07 -8.68 1.09
CA ASN A 224 -42.45 -10.00 0.56
C ASN A 224 -41.48 -10.53 -0.52
N ARG A 225 -40.19 -10.21 -0.44
CA ARG A 225 -39.18 -10.72 -1.36
C ARG A 225 -38.94 -12.21 -1.11
N GLN A 226 -38.82 -12.98 -2.21
CA GLN A 226 -38.58 -14.42 -2.16
C GLN A 226 -37.23 -14.73 -1.50
N ASN A 227 -37.12 -15.93 -0.90
CA ASN A 227 -35.88 -16.42 -0.30
C ASN A 227 -34.79 -16.54 -1.39
N THR A 228 -33.71 -15.77 -1.25
CA THR A 228 -32.65 -15.61 -2.26
C THR A 228 -31.37 -16.39 -1.90
N GLU A 229 -31.44 -17.36 -0.98
CA GLU A 229 -30.26 -18.17 -0.61
C GLU A 229 -29.62 -18.92 -1.79
N ASP A 230 -30.43 -19.31 -2.77
CA ASP A 230 -29.99 -19.97 -4.01
C ASP A 230 -29.19 -19.05 -4.95
N PHE A 231 -29.04 -17.78 -4.63
CA PHE A 231 -28.30 -16.78 -5.40
C PHE A 231 -26.91 -16.47 -4.79
N ASP A 232 -26.62 -16.91 -3.56
CA ASP A 232 -25.34 -16.70 -2.90
C ASP A 232 -24.40 -17.89 -3.07
N PHE A 233 -23.66 -17.90 -4.19
CA PHE A 233 -22.66 -18.93 -4.50
C PHE A 233 -21.36 -18.78 -3.69
N LEU A 234 -21.09 -17.59 -3.09
CA LEU A 234 -19.96 -17.42 -2.19
C LEU A 234 -20.11 -18.25 -0.92
N ARG A 235 -21.32 -18.33 -0.38
CA ARG A 235 -21.61 -19.18 0.79
C ARG A 235 -21.31 -20.65 0.52
N LEU A 236 -21.59 -21.13 -0.71
CA LEU A 236 -21.24 -22.50 -1.11
C LEU A 236 -19.73 -22.71 -1.15
N ARG A 237 -18.96 -21.69 -1.65
CA ARG A 237 -17.50 -21.70 -1.61
C ARG A 237 -16.95 -21.79 -0.20
N GLU A 238 -17.44 -20.96 0.74
CA GLU A 238 -16.98 -20.95 2.14
C GLU A 238 -17.28 -22.29 2.83
N ARG A 239 -18.47 -22.84 2.64
CA ARG A 239 -18.83 -24.18 3.14
C ARG A 239 -17.94 -25.28 2.57
N LEU A 240 -17.64 -25.23 1.29
CA LEU A 240 -16.75 -26.19 0.62
C LEU A 240 -15.33 -26.07 1.15
N LEU A 241 -14.82 -24.83 1.34
CA LEU A 241 -13.48 -24.55 1.83
C LEU A 241 -13.25 -25.11 3.22
N TYR A 242 -14.14 -24.82 4.17
CA TYR A 242 -13.98 -25.18 5.60
C TYR A 242 -14.66 -26.49 5.98
N LYS A 243 -14.85 -27.39 5.00
CA LYS A 243 -15.31 -28.76 5.27
C LYS A 243 -14.22 -29.53 6.01
N LEU A 244 -14.46 -29.80 7.29
CA LEU A 244 -13.52 -30.58 8.11
C LEU A 244 -13.49 -32.04 7.66
N PRO A 245 -12.28 -32.64 7.54
CA PRO A 245 -12.16 -34.09 7.33
C PRO A 245 -12.64 -34.85 8.56
N GLN A 246 -13.07 -36.12 8.36
CA GLN A 246 -13.38 -37.03 9.48
C GLN A 246 -12.12 -37.25 10.32
N PRO A 247 -12.16 -37.11 11.64
CA PRO A 247 -11.00 -37.29 12.49
C PRO A 247 -10.51 -38.75 12.50
N ASN A 248 -9.26 -38.95 12.12
CA ASN A 248 -8.54 -40.20 12.39
C ASN A 248 -7.82 -40.03 13.73
N ALA A 249 -8.40 -40.58 14.80
CA ALA A 249 -8.03 -40.23 16.16
C ALA A 249 -6.65 -40.75 16.60
N ARG A 250 -5.61 -39.91 16.58
CA ARG A 250 -4.44 -40.07 17.47
C ARG A 250 -4.59 -39.24 18.76
N GLY A 251 -5.70 -38.55 18.95
CA GLY A 251 -6.02 -37.79 20.14
C GLY A 251 -5.29 -36.47 20.33
N LYS A 252 -4.36 -36.06 19.43
CA LYS A 252 -3.70 -34.76 19.47
C LYS A 252 -4.40 -33.75 18.59
N ARG A 253 -4.59 -32.52 19.09
CA ARG A 253 -5.33 -31.42 18.44
C ARG A 253 -4.38 -30.43 17.83
N ILE A 254 -4.60 -30.05 16.56
CA ILE A 254 -3.85 -29.01 15.87
C ILE A 254 -4.76 -27.86 15.46
N GLY A 255 -4.38 -26.65 15.86
CA GLY A 255 -5.08 -25.43 15.50
C GLY A 255 -4.64 -24.90 14.15
N LEU A 256 -5.59 -24.65 13.23
CA LEU A 256 -5.40 -23.94 11.98
C LEU A 256 -6.16 -22.63 12.02
N SER A 257 -5.52 -21.52 11.61
CA SER A 257 -6.19 -20.22 11.54
C SER A 257 -7.22 -20.17 10.40
N ARG A 258 -8.09 -19.14 10.43
CA ARG A 258 -8.97 -18.76 9.31
C ARG A 258 -8.46 -17.48 8.62
N SER A 259 -7.19 -17.13 8.82
CA SER A 259 -6.55 -15.95 8.26
C SER A 259 -5.89 -16.21 6.89
N PHE A 260 -5.64 -15.17 6.16
CA PHE A 260 -4.81 -15.11 4.94
C PHE A 260 -4.89 -16.33 4.00
N ALA A 261 -3.74 -17.01 3.80
CA ALA A 261 -3.64 -18.11 2.83
C ALA A 261 -4.54 -19.30 3.16
N MET A 262 -4.97 -19.46 4.41
CA MET A 262 -5.93 -20.51 4.80
C MET A 262 -7.28 -20.35 4.08
N ASN A 263 -7.64 -19.13 3.66
CA ASN A 263 -8.85 -18.89 2.86
C ASN A 263 -8.80 -19.43 1.43
N SER A 264 -7.72 -20.12 1.08
CA SER A 264 -7.54 -20.81 -0.22
C SER A 264 -6.92 -22.20 -0.06
N LEU A 265 -6.07 -22.40 0.96
CA LEU A 265 -5.25 -23.59 1.14
C LEU A 265 -5.72 -24.46 2.34
N PHE A 266 -6.83 -24.13 2.96
CA PHE A 266 -7.37 -24.91 4.08
C PHE A 266 -7.64 -26.39 3.72
N PRO A 267 -8.20 -26.73 2.55
CA PRO A 267 -8.40 -28.13 2.16
C PRO A 267 -7.10 -28.93 2.15
N PHE A 268 -6.00 -28.32 1.69
CA PHE A 268 -4.68 -28.93 1.70
C PHE A 268 -4.21 -29.21 3.13
N PHE A 269 -4.16 -28.19 3.99
CA PHE A 269 -3.60 -28.33 5.33
C PHE A 269 -4.48 -29.15 6.27
N SER A 270 -5.80 -29.00 6.19
CA SER A 270 -6.72 -29.80 7.01
C SER A 270 -6.62 -31.29 6.69
N LYS A 271 -6.54 -31.65 5.40
CA LYS A 271 -6.37 -33.04 4.97
C LYS A 271 -4.98 -33.55 5.35
N PHE A 272 -3.92 -32.74 5.18
CA PHE A 272 -2.54 -33.09 5.52
C PHE A 272 -2.42 -33.54 7.00
N PHE A 273 -2.91 -32.73 7.92
CA PHE A 273 -2.81 -32.99 9.33
C PHE A 273 -3.77 -34.14 9.77
N SER A 274 -4.96 -34.24 9.17
CA SER A 274 -5.87 -35.37 9.42
C SER A 274 -5.26 -36.68 8.98
N GLU A 275 -4.55 -36.78 7.84
CA GLU A 275 -3.85 -38.00 7.40
C GLU A 275 -2.69 -38.39 8.34
N LEU A 276 -2.08 -37.40 9.01
CA LEU A 276 -1.08 -37.66 10.05
C LEU A 276 -1.72 -38.00 11.41
N GLY A 277 -3.06 -38.06 11.50
CA GLY A 277 -3.80 -38.47 12.68
C GLY A 277 -4.08 -37.34 13.68
N PHE A 278 -3.97 -36.07 13.31
CA PHE A 278 -4.37 -34.96 14.15
C PHE A 278 -5.86 -34.60 13.99
N GLU A 279 -6.47 -34.17 15.09
CA GLU A 279 -7.77 -33.50 15.07
C GLU A 279 -7.58 -32.03 14.74
N VAL A 280 -8.18 -31.56 13.64
CA VAL A 280 -8.08 -30.16 13.20
C VAL A 280 -9.07 -29.30 13.95
N VAL A 281 -8.59 -28.25 14.62
CA VAL A 281 -9.36 -27.26 15.37
C VAL A 281 -9.31 -25.92 14.66
N LEU A 282 -10.48 -25.29 14.47
CA LEU A 282 -10.62 -23.96 13.89
C LEU A 282 -11.06 -22.94 14.95
N PRO A 283 -10.64 -21.67 14.82
CA PRO A 283 -11.23 -20.59 15.58
C PRO A 283 -12.69 -20.38 15.17
N ASP A 284 -13.52 -19.86 16.06
CA ASP A 284 -14.88 -19.46 15.74
C ASP A 284 -14.90 -18.08 15.06
N GLU A 285 -15.19 -17.04 15.79
CA GLU A 285 -15.11 -15.65 15.37
C GLU A 285 -13.78 -15.01 15.78
N PRO A 286 -13.32 -13.95 15.12
CA PRO A 286 -12.15 -13.21 15.60
C PRO A 286 -12.47 -12.57 16.96
N ASP A 287 -11.56 -12.71 17.89
CA ASP A 287 -11.67 -12.12 19.22
C ASP A 287 -11.42 -10.62 19.18
N GLU A 288 -12.32 -9.79 19.72
CA GLU A 288 -12.22 -8.33 19.68
C GLU A 288 -10.98 -7.83 20.46
N GLN A 289 -10.71 -8.36 21.65
CA GLN A 289 -9.50 -7.98 22.41
C GLN A 289 -8.21 -8.45 21.72
N GLY A 290 -8.31 -9.51 20.92
CA GLY A 290 -7.21 -9.98 20.10
C GLY A 290 -6.86 -9.03 18.97
N LYS A 291 -7.85 -8.39 18.37
CA LYS A 291 -7.65 -7.40 17.30
C LYS A 291 -6.83 -6.19 17.78
N ASP A 292 -7.01 -5.75 19.02
CA ASP A 292 -6.32 -4.60 19.62
C ASP A 292 -4.83 -4.87 19.97
N ARG A 293 -4.34 -6.11 19.78
CA ARG A 293 -2.98 -6.52 20.18
C ARG A 293 -1.90 -6.30 19.12
N MET A 294 -2.19 -5.57 18.08
CA MET A 294 -1.22 -5.27 17.02
C MET A 294 -0.06 -4.40 17.54
N GLY A 295 1.16 -4.84 17.33
CA GLY A 295 2.39 -4.10 17.68
C GLY A 295 2.67 -2.89 16.77
N ALA A 296 2.02 -2.83 15.63
CA ALA A 296 2.03 -1.72 14.68
C ALA A 296 0.65 -1.57 14.03
N GLU A 297 0.37 -0.43 13.40
CA GLU A 297 -0.84 -0.27 12.60
C GLU A 297 -0.73 -1.04 11.28
N PHE A 298 -1.63 -1.99 11.06
CA PHE A 298 -1.67 -2.84 9.88
C PHE A 298 -2.98 -2.65 9.10
N CYS A 299 -3.18 -3.50 8.07
CA CYS A 299 -4.43 -3.56 7.34
C CYS A 299 -5.47 -4.47 8.04
N PHE A 300 -6.75 -4.27 7.73
CA PHE A 300 -7.87 -5.01 8.32
C PHE A 300 -7.69 -6.56 8.37
N PRO A 301 -7.19 -7.26 7.32
CA PRO A 301 -6.93 -8.70 7.43
C PRO A 301 -5.88 -9.10 8.47
N VAL A 302 -4.90 -8.24 8.77
CA VAL A 302 -3.92 -8.48 9.86
C VAL A 302 -4.59 -8.36 11.22
N GLU A 303 -5.41 -7.33 11.42
CA GLU A 303 -6.26 -7.19 12.61
C GLU A 303 -7.09 -8.46 12.85
N GLN A 304 -7.78 -8.96 11.81
CA GLN A 304 -8.55 -10.20 11.86
C GLN A 304 -7.68 -11.42 12.22
N SER A 305 -6.44 -11.48 11.72
CA SER A 305 -5.53 -12.60 12.02
C SER A 305 -5.18 -12.66 13.50
N HIS A 306 -4.93 -11.50 14.16
CA HIS A 306 -4.73 -11.44 15.61
C HIS A 306 -5.96 -11.94 16.38
N GLY A 307 -7.16 -11.49 15.98
CA GLY A 307 -8.42 -11.93 16.57
C GLY A 307 -8.63 -13.44 16.42
N PHE A 308 -8.39 -14.01 15.22
CA PHE A 308 -8.52 -15.45 15.00
C PHE A 308 -7.50 -16.26 15.81
N LEU A 309 -6.26 -15.78 15.94
CA LEU A 309 -5.27 -16.47 16.76
C LEU A 309 -5.69 -16.51 18.22
N ILE A 310 -6.10 -15.40 18.82
CA ILE A 310 -6.57 -15.38 20.21
C ILE A 310 -7.80 -16.28 20.40
N SER A 311 -8.76 -16.27 19.48
CA SER A 311 -9.91 -17.19 19.49
C SER A 311 -9.46 -18.67 19.45
N LEU A 312 -8.41 -18.98 18.68
CA LEU A 312 -7.85 -20.32 18.58
C LEU A 312 -7.12 -20.74 19.87
N LEU A 313 -6.33 -19.84 20.49
CA LEU A 313 -5.63 -20.09 21.75
C LEU A 313 -6.61 -20.44 22.88
N LYS A 314 -7.79 -19.82 22.92
CA LYS A 314 -8.86 -20.14 23.89
C LYS A 314 -9.38 -21.57 23.78
N LYS A 315 -9.21 -22.23 22.63
CA LYS A 315 -9.56 -23.64 22.42
C LYS A 315 -8.48 -24.60 22.92
N ASN A 316 -7.33 -24.09 23.34
CA ASN A 316 -6.22 -24.84 23.91
C ASN A 316 -5.80 -26.08 23.07
N PRO A 317 -5.39 -25.94 21.80
CA PRO A 317 -4.87 -27.02 20.98
C PRO A 317 -3.48 -27.46 21.45
N ASP A 318 -3.10 -28.76 21.21
CA ASP A 318 -1.75 -29.25 21.52
C ASP A 318 -0.67 -28.60 20.65
N TYR A 319 -1.04 -28.27 19.41
CA TYR A 319 -0.18 -27.65 18.41
C TYR A 319 -0.92 -26.52 17.69
N ILE A 320 -0.18 -25.52 17.24
CA ILE A 320 -0.69 -24.45 16.39
C ILE A 320 0.17 -24.42 15.13
N PHE A 321 -0.45 -24.44 13.96
CA PHE A 321 0.25 -24.36 12.69
C PHE A 321 0.01 -23.03 12.01
N ILE A 322 1.08 -22.27 11.79
CA ILE A 322 1.09 -20.99 11.05
C ILE A 322 2.21 -21.07 10.00
N PRO A 323 1.91 -21.42 8.75
CA PRO A 323 2.92 -21.54 7.70
C PRO A 323 3.36 -20.16 7.18
N ARG A 324 4.58 -20.07 6.70
CA ARG A 324 5.07 -18.96 5.87
C ARG A 324 4.84 -19.32 4.41
N ILE A 325 3.77 -18.84 3.82
CA ILE A 325 3.45 -19.11 2.41
C ILE A 325 4.05 -18.02 1.55
N LYS A 326 5.09 -18.36 0.79
CA LYS A 326 5.81 -17.41 -0.06
C LYS A 326 5.08 -17.17 -1.38
N ALA A 327 4.73 -18.22 -2.08
CA ALA A 327 4.14 -18.12 -3.41
C ALA A 327 3.23 -19.31 -3.73
N ILE A 328 2.29 -19.12 -4.67
CA ILE A 328 1.48 -20.16 -5.29
C ILE A 328 1.59 -20.09 -6.81
N ARG A 329 1.42 -21.22 -7.47
CA ARG A 329 1.40 -21.27 -8.93
C ARG A 329 0.08 -20.69 -9.45
N VAL A 330 0.17 -19.77 -10.41
CA VAL A 330 -0.98 -19.28 -11.16
C VAL A 330 -1.04 -20.01 -12.51
N SER A 331 -2.18 -20.64 -12.81
CA SER A 331 -2.36 -21.41 -14.04
C SER A 331 -2.15 -20.54 -15.27
N ASN A 332 -1.46 -21.09 -16.28
CA ASN A 332 -1.16 -20.43 -17.56
C ASN A 332 -0.47 -19.07 -17.44
N SER A 333 0.35 -18.88 -16.38
CA SER A 333 1.11 -17.65 -16.14
C SER A 333 2.55 -17.95 -15.75
N ASP A 334 3.49 -17.13 -16.23
CA ASP A 334 4.90 -17.16 -15.88
C ASP A 334 5.23 -16.26 -14.66
N THR A 335 4.21 -15.74 -13.98
CA THR A 335 4.40 -14.88 -12.80
C THR A 335 5.05 -15.65 -11.65
N ASN A 336 5.85 -14.95 -10.83
CA ASN A 336 6.42 -15.51 -9.60
C ASN A 336 5.37 -15.94 -8.57
N GLY A 337 4.12 -15.47 -8.69
CA GLY A 337 2.99 -15.86 -7.86
C GLY A 337 3.16 -15.60 -6.37
N VAL A 338 3.89 -14.53 -5.98
CA VAL A 338 4.17 -14.24 -4.57
C VAL A 338 2.96 -13.68 -3.83
N PHE A 339 2.92 -13.91 -2.52
CA PHE A 339 1.97 -13.25 -1.62
C PHE A 339 2.51 -11.90 -1.12
N CYS A 340 1.64 -11.07 -0.53
CA CYS A 340 2.09 -9.84 0.11
C CYS A 340 2.97 -10.15 1.34
N PRO A 341 3.84 -9.21 1.77
CA PRO A 341 4.75 -9.43 2.90
C PRO A 341 4.05 -9.86 4.20
N PHE A 342 2.87 -9.32 4.50
CA PHE A 342 2.13 -9.70 5.72
C PHE A 342 1.72 -11.17 5.72
N VAL A 343 1.26 -11.69 4.57
CA VAL A 343 0.91 -13.12 4.44
C VAL A 343 2.14 -14.01 4.58
N GLN A 344 3.26 -13.58 3.98
CA GLN A 344 4.50 -14.36 4.02
C GLN A 344 5.10 -14.47 5.43
N SER A 345 4.95 -13.42 6.26
CA SER A 345 5.56 -13.33 7.60
C SER A 345 4.56 -13.44 8.75
N GLU A 346 3.38 -14.02 8.51
CA GLU A 346 2.31 -14.12 9.51
C GLU A 346 2.79 -14.72 10.83
N ALA A 347 3.54 -15.83 10.78
CA ALA A 347 4.07 -16.47 11.97
C ALA A 347 5.05 -15.59 12.77
N ASP A 348 5.78 -14.72 12.09
CA ASP A 348 6.86 -13.93 12.69
C ASP A 348 6.32 -12.73 13.46
N TRP A 349 5.43 -11.93 12.84
CA TRP A 349 4.84 -10.78 13.54
C TRP A 349 3.79 -11.20 14.57
N LEU A 350 3.01 -12.29 14.37
CA LEU A 350 2.12 -12.82 15.41
C LEU A 350 2.90 -13.28 16.66
N LYS A 351 4.06 -13.90 16.47
CA LYS A 351 4.95 -14.29 17.58
C LYS A 351 5.51 -13.07 18.32
N ALA A 352 5.73 -11.97 17.63
CA ALA A 352 6.18 -10.71 18.26
C ALA A 352 5.05 -10.04 19.06
N ASP A 353 3.83 -10.00 18.50
CA ASP A 353 2.70 -9.26 19.06
C ASP A 353 1.92 -10.05 20.13
N ILE A 354 1.99 -11.40 20.10
CA ILE A 354 1.26 -12.29 21.02
C ILE A 354 2.26 -13.20 21.74
N PRO A 355 2.88 -12.74 22.85
CA PRO A 355 3.87 -13.50 23.59
C PRO A 355 3.35 -14.84 24.13
N GLU A 356 2.04 -14.95 24.43
CA GLU A 356 1.38 -16.16 24.90
C GLU A 356 1.50 -17.32 23.89
N LEU A 357 1.74 -17.04 22.62
CA LEU A 357 1.99 -18.07 21.60
C LEU A 357 3.19 -18.96 21.93
N THR A 358 4.15 -18.44 22.74
CA THR A 358 5.30 -19.22 23.22
C THR A 358 4.93 -20.33 24.21
N ASN A 359 3.74 -20.27 24.80
CA ASN A 359 3.24 -21.32 25.70
C ASN A 359 2.67 -22.54 24.93
N PHE A 360 2.56 -22.45 23.62
CA PHE A 360 2.03 -23.49 22.74
C PHE A 360 3.13 -24.06 21.83
N ASN A 361 2.92 -25.29 21.35
CA ASN A 361 3.82 -25.88 20.36
C ASN A 361 3.52 -25.29 18.97
N LEU A 362 4.21 -24.18 18.63
CA LEU A 362 4.08 -23.56 17.32
C LEU A 362 4.84 -24.34 16.26
N LEU A 363 4.12 -24.81 15.25
CA LEU A 363 4.66 -25.43 14.05
C LEU A 363 4.65 -24.39 12.90
N THR A 364 5.82 -24.15 12.32
CA THR A 364 5.96 -23.21 11.20
C THR A 364 7.02 -23.72 10.23
N CYS A 365 6.79 -23.54 8.94
CA CYS A 365 7.74 -23.86 7.88
C CYS A 365 7.54 -22.94 6.67
N ASN A 366 8.56 -22.85 5.81
CA ASN A 366 8.50 -22.08 4.58
C ASN A 366 7.93 -22.95 3.47
N ILE A 367 6.88 -22.47 2.82
CA ILE A 367 6.21 -23.17 1.71
C ILE A 367 6.14 -22.25 0.49
N ASP A 368 6.65 -22.77 -0.62
CA ASP A 368 6.57 -22.15 -1.93
C ASP A 368 5.97 -23.15 -2.91
N PHE A 369 4.68 -23.03 -3.23
CA PHE A 369 3.99 -23.94 -4.13
C PHE A 369 4.39 -23.80 -5.60
N THR A 370 5.29 -22.88 -5.95
CA THR A 370 5.90 -22.82 -7.29
C THR A 370 7.08 -23.79 -7.42
N GLU A 371 7.61 -24.28 -6.29
CA GLU A 371 8.69 -25.25 -6.23
C GLU A 371 8.25 -26.69 -6.56
N PRO A 372 9.20 -27.58 -6.89
CA PRO A 372 8.93 -29.01 -6.95
C PRO A 372 8.40 -29.56 -5.62
N ASN A 373 7.46 -30.53 -5.69
CA ASN A 373 6.81 -31.13 -4.52
C ASN A 373 7.81 -31.64 -3.46
N GLU A 374 8.94 -32.21 -3.91
CA GLU A 374 9.95 -32.75 -3.01
C GLU A 374 10.52 -31.73 -2.03
N LYS A 375 10.68 -30.47 -2.47
CA LYS A 375 11.15 -29.38 -1.60
C LYS A 375 10.10 -28.99 -0.56
N ILE A 376 8.84 -29.01 -0.95
CA ILE A 376 7.72 -28.73 -0.01
C ILE A 376 7.64 -29.85 1.03
N ILE A 377 7.73 -31.10 0.59
CA ILE A 377 7.77 -32.28 1.46
C ILE A 377 8.95 -32.19 2.43
N GLU A 378 10.14 -31.83 1.94
CA GLU A 378 11.34 -31.66 2.77
C GLU A 378 11.12 -30.59 3.86
N SER A 379 10.52 -29.45 3.52
CA SER A 379 10.19 -28.39 4.49
C SER A 379 9.19 -28.83 5.56
N LEU A 380 8.16 -29.55 5.15
CA LEU A 380 7.17 -30.14 6.07
C LEU A 380 7.77 -31.23 6.95
N ASP A 381 8.63 -32.09 6.39
CA ASP A 381 9.33 -33.16 7.12
C ASP A 381 10.25 -32.59 8.20
N GLN A 382 11.06 -31.58 7.85
CA GLN A 382 11.94 -30.90 8.82
C GLN A 382 11.16 -30.31 10.00
N MET A 383 9.97 -29.74 9.75
CA MET A 383 9.10 -29.21 10.79
C MET A 383 8.51 -30.31 11.71
N LEU A 384 8.14 -31.45 11.14
CA LEU A 384 7.41 -32.52 11.85
C LEU A 384 8.32 -33.56 12.49
N LYS A 385 9.56 -33.70 12.04
CA LYS A 385 10.54 -34.64 12.57
C LYS A 385 10.77 -34.52 14.08
N PRO A 386 10.87 -33.31 14.69
CA PRO A 386 11.02 -33.16 16.15
C PRO A 386 9.87 -33.72 16.98
N ILE A 387 8.68 -33.86 16.40
CA ILE A 387 7.48 -34.42 17.08
C ILE A 387 7.24 -35.92 16.73
N GLY A 388 8.22 -36.54 16.06
CA GLY A 388 8.24 -38.01 15.85
C GLY A 388 7.45 -38.50 14.65
N ILE A 389 7.06 -37.66 13.71
CA ILE A 389 6.39 -38.06 12.46
C ILE A 389 7.43 -38.58 11.46
N GLN A 390 7.15 -39.71 10.83
CA GLN A 390 8.05 -40.34 9.86
C GLN A 390 7.94 -39.67 8.48
N THR A 391 9.05 -39.55 7.78
CA THR A 391 9.11 -38.96 6.41
C THR A 391 8.17 -39.66 5.42
N ALA A 392 7.97 -40.98 5.55
CA ALA A 392 7.04 -41.74 4.70
C ALA A 392 5.59 -41.29 4.90
N ASP A 393 5.19 -41.02 6.16
CA ASP A 393 3.85 -40.52 6.49
C ASP A 393 3.65 -39.09 5.99
N VAL A 394 4.66 -38.23 6.14
CA VAL A 394 4.64 -36.85 5.59
C VAL A 394 4.41 -36.87 4.09
N ARG A 395 5.14 -37.72 3.38
CA ARG A 395 5.01 -37.88 1.92
C ARG A 395 3.61 -38.34 1.52
N ARG A 396 3.09 -39.37 2.18
CA ARG A 396 1.72 -39.92 1.95
C ARG A 396 0.69 -38.82 2.20
N ALA A 397 0.76 -38.16 3.35
CA ALA A 397 -0.17 -37.10 3.74
C ALA A 397 -0.13 -35.89 2.76
N PHE A 398 1.05 -35.53 2.24
CA PHE A 398 1.20 -34.48 1.23
C PHE A 398 0.42 -34.78 -0.05
N TYR A 399 0.52 -36.03 -0.60
CA TYR A 399 -0.21 -36.35 -1.83
C TYR A 399 -1.72 -36.44 -1.61
N CYS A 400 -2.17 -36.95 -0.44
CA CYS A 400 -3.58 -36.92 -0.06
C CYS A 400 -4.10 -35.46 0.07
N ALA A 401 -3.30 -34.58 0.67
CA ALA A 401 -3.62 -33.15 0.83
C ALA A 401 -3.71 -32.44 -0.52
N ARG A 402 -2.77 -32.73 -1.44
CA ARG A 402 -2.78 -32.18 -2.78
C ARG A 402 -4.03 -32.59 -3.55
N GLN A 403 -4.43 -33.86 -3.47
CA GLN A 403 -5.68 -34.35 -4.08
C GLN A 403 -6.90 -33.61 -3.51
N ALA A 404 -6.94 -33.41 -2.19
CA ALA A 404 -8.05 -32.68 -1.55
C ALA A 404 -8.13 -31.22 -2.03
N GLN A 405 -6.98 -30.57 -2.26
CA GLN A 405 -6.94 -29.22 -2.84
C GLN A 405 -7.42 -29.18 -4.29
N GLU A 406 -7.00 -30.14 -5.10
CA GLU A 406 -7.42 -30.28 -6.51
C GLU A 406 -8.95 -30.58 -6.59
N ASP A 407 -9.48 -31.38 -5.67
CA ASP A 407 -10.91 -31.66 -5.58
C ASP A 407 -11.70 -30.40 -5.18
N PHE A 408 -11.18 -29.61 -4.25
CA PHE A 408 -11.76 -28.30 -3.91
C PHE A 408 -11.82 -27.40 -5.13
N GLU A 409 -10.72 -27.24 -5.86
CA GLU A 409 -10.63 -26.38 -7.04
C GLU A 409 -11.58 -26.86 -8.16
N ARG A 410 -11.72 -28.18 -8.35
CA ARG A 410 -12.67 -28.78 -9.32
C ARG A 410 -14.11 -28.47 -8.93
N ASN A 411 -14.47 -28.67 -7.67
CA ASN A 411 -15.81 -28.36 -7.17
C ASN A 411 -16.12 -26.87 -7.21
N LEU A 412 -15.12 -26.01 -6.96
CA LEU A 412 -15.26 -24.56 -7.10
C LEU A 412 -15.57 -24.17 -8.57
N LYS A 413 -14.93 -24.82 -9.56
CA LYS A 413 -15.24 -24.62 -10.98
C LYS A 413 -16.66 -25.11 -11.34
N GLN A 414 -17.17 -26.15 -10.66
CA GLN A 414 -18.56 -26.56 -10.84
C GLN A 414 -19.53 -25.51 -10.28
N ILE A 415 -19.25 -24.94 -9.10
CA ILE A 415 -20.02 -23.81 -8.55
C ILE A 415 -20.05 -22.63 -9.55
N GLY A 416 -18.94 -22.36 -10.23
CA GLY A 416 -18.86 -21.33 -11.29
C GLY A 416 -19.76 -21.64 -12.49
N LYS A 417 -19.85 -22.90 -12.93
CA LYS A 417 -20.75 -23.31 -14.02
C LYS A 417 -22.21 -23.13 -13.60
N ASP A 418 -22.59 -23.62 -12.44
CA ASP A 418 -23.95 -23.51 -11.90
C ASP A 418 -24.39 -22.05 -11.76
N PHE A 419 -23.44 -21.15 -11.36
CA PHE A 419 -23.65 -19.72 -11.34
C PHE A 419 -23.91 -19.16 -12.76
N LEU A 420 -23.09 -19.52 -13.76
CA LEU A 420 -23.27 -19.06 -15.14
C LEU A 420 -24.62 -19.51 -15.71
N ASP A 421 -25.05 -20.76 -15.46
CA ASP A 421 -26.37 -21.26 -15.84
C ASP A 421 -27.52 -20.47 -15.18
N LYS A 422 -27.32 -20.02 -13.95
CA LYS A 422 -28.25 -19.14 -13.24
C LYS A 422 -28.30 -17.76 -13.87
N VAL A 423 -27.13 -17.18 -14.24
CA VAL A 423 -26.99 -15.87 -14.90
C VAL A 423 -27.68 -15.87 -16.26
N GLU A 424 -27.65 -16.97 -17.02
CA GLU A 424 -28.38 -17.10 -18.29
C GLU A 424 -29.89 -16.89 -18.12
N LYS A 425 -30.44 -17.36 -16.99
CA LYS A 425 -31.86 -17.21 -16.65
C LYS A 425 -32.21 -15.85 -16.07
N THR A 426 -31.32 -15.25 -15.28
CA THR A 426 -31.58 -13.97 -14.61
C THR A 426 -31.15 -12.74 -15.41
N GLY A 427 -30.29 -12.91 -16.42
CA GLY A 427 -29.77 -11.84 -17.28
C GLY A 427 -28.62 -11.02 -16.68
N ILE A 428 -28.42 -11.01 -15.39
CA ILE A 428 -27.34 -10.29 -14.69
C ILE A 428 -26.72 -11.20 -13.63
N GLY A 429 -25.38 -11.25 -13.58
CA GLY A 429 -24.60 -11.90 -12.53
C GLY A 429 -23.55 -10.98 -11.94
N ILE A 430 -23.34 -11.06 -10.64
CA ILE A 430 -22.36 -10.25 -9.91
C ILE A 430 -21.16 -11.11 -9.54
N VAL A 431 -19.99 -10.60 -9.84
CA VAL A 431 -18.71 -11.28 -9.55
C VAL A 431 -17.95 -10.49 -8.50
N ILE A 432 -17.68 -11.13 -7.36
CA ILE A 432 -16.89 -10.53 -6.28
C ILE A 432 -15.41 -10.69 -6.58
N PHE A 433 -14.72 -9.58 -6.60
CA PHE A 433 -13.27 -9.45 -6.73
C PHE A 433 -12.63 -9.07 -5.41
N GLY A 434 -11.37 -9.36 -5.28
CA GLY A 434 -10.53 -9.10 -4.12
C GLY A 434 -9.81 -10.37 -3.66
N ARG A 435 -8.93 -10.25 -2.68
CA ARG A 435 -8.20 -11.41 -2.17
C ARG A 435 -9.11 -12.27 -1.29
N SER A 436 -8.89 -13.59 -1.29
CA SER A 436 -9.80 -14.55 -0.64
C SER A 436 -10.08 -14.20 0.82
N TYR A 437 -9.07 -13.81 1.57
CA TYR A 437 -9.15 -13.46 2.98
C TYR A 437 -9.80 -12.09 3.26
N ASN A 438 -9.98 -11.26 2.24
CA ASN A 438 -10.64 -9.96 2.34
C ASN A 438 -12.06 -10.00 1.75
N ALA A 439 -12.22 -10.60 0.56
CA ALA A 439 -13.46 -10.52 -0.20
C ALA A 439 -14.37 -11.74 -0.04
N PHE A 440 -13.81 -12.93 0.25
CA PHE A 440 -14.58 -14.19 0.23
C PHE A 440 -14.92 -14.72 1.62
N LEU A 441 -14.30 -14.18 2.66
CA LEU A 441 -14.61 -14.53 4.05
C LEU A 441 -15.76 -13.66 4.56
N SER A 442 -16.79 -14.29 5.11
CA SER A 442 -18.03 -13.61 5.53
C SER A 442 -17.79 -12.50 6.58
N TYR A 443 -16.79 -12.67 7.45
CA TYR A 443 -16.39 -11.63 8.41
C TYR A 443 -15.76 -10.41 7.75
N ALA A 444 -14.91 -10.63 6.73
CA ALA A 444 -14.17 -9.54 6.08
C ALA A 444 -15.04 -8.77 5.08
N ASN A 445 -15.95 -9.45 4.38
CA ASN A 445 -16.79 -8.84 3.35
C ASN A 445 -18.08 -8.18 3.90
N LEU A 446 -18.29 -8.20 5.22
CA LEU A 446 -19.40 -7.56 5.92
C LEU A 446 -20.81 -7.91 5.36
N GLY A 447 -20.95 -9.11 4.77
CA GLY A 447 -22.19 -9.59 4.20
C GLY A 447 -22.60 -8.99 2.85
N VAL A 448 -21.70 -8.31 2.16
CA VAL A 448 -21.95 -7.75 0.81
C VAL A 448 -22.55 -8.78 -0.16
N PRO A 449 -22.05 -10.03 -0.27
CA PRO A 449 -22.66 -11.03 -1.16
C PRO A 449 -24.11 -11.33 -0.83
N ARG A 450 -24.44 -11.43 0.47
CA ARG A 450 -25.85 -11.64 0.91
C ARG A 450 -26.74 -10.45 0.58
N LYS A 451 -26.25 -9.22 0.76
CA LYS A 451 -26.99 -8.01 0.36
C LYS A 451 -27.30 -8.05 -1.13
N ILE A 452 -26.30 -8.34 -1.97
CA ILE A 452 -26.45 -8.45 -3.42
C ILE A 452 -27.49 -9.54 -3.79
N SER A 453 -27.37 -10.73 -3.21
CA SER A 453 -28.29 -11.84 -3.48
C SER A 453 -29.74 -11.52 -3.07
N SER A 454 -29.94 -10.70 -2.04
CA SER A 454 -31.28 -10.28 -1.59
C SER A 454 -32.02 -9.42 -2.63
N TYR A 455 -31.30 -8.76 -3.52
CA TYR A 455 -31.87 -8.06 -4.68
C TYR A 455 -32.23 -8.97 -5.86
N GLY A 456 -32.03 -10.30 -5.73
CA GLY A 456 -32.37 -11.29 -6.77
C GLY A 456 -31.27 -11.45 -7.83
N TYR A 457 -30.03 -11.01 -7.58
CA TYR A 457 -28.89 -11.20 -8.46
C TYR A 457 -27.98 -12.32 -7.95
N PRO A 458 -27.67 -13.33 -8.80
CA PRO A 458 -26.68 -14.34 -8.42
C PRO A 458 -25.31 -13.73 -8.25
N VAL A 459 -24.59 -14.15 -7.19
CA VAL A 459 -23.28 -13.62 -6.80
C VAL A 459 -22.27 -14.76 -6.59
N VAL A 460 -21.07 -14.62 -7.15
CA VAL A 460 -20.00 -15.62 -7.08
C VAL A 460 -18.63 -14.95 -6.87
N SER A 461 -17.65 -15.67 -6.31
CA SER A 461 -16.25 -15.25 -6.29
C SER A 461 -15.59 -15.45 -7.67
N PHE A 462 -14.70 -14.54 -8.05
CA PHE A 462 -14.05 -14.62 -9.36
C PHE A 462 -13.25 -15.92 -9.55
N ASP A 463 -12.71 -16.51 -8.47
CA ASP A 463 -11.88 -17.72 -8.54
C ASP A 463 -12.66 -18.98 -8.98
N ALA A 464 -13.99 -18.93 -8.95
CA ALA A 464 -14.86 -19.97 -9.51
C ALA A 464 -14.95 -19.93 -11.05
N LEU A 465 -14.67 -18.77 -11.69
CA LEU A 465 -14.84 -18.57 -13.13
C LEU A 465 -13.68 -19.13 -13.97
N PRO A 466 -13.92 -19.45 -15.27
CA PRO A 466 -12.88 -19.96 -16.18
C PRO A 466 -12.05 -18.82 -16.78
N PHE A 467 -11.17 -18.19 -16.03
CA PHE A 467 -10.40 -17.01 -16.44
C PHE A 467 -8.95 -17.29 -16.82
N ALA A 468 -8.46 -18.52 -16.67
CA ALA A 468 -7.02 -18.85 -16.77
C ALA A 468 -6.36 -18.45 -18.10
N ASP A 469 -7.11 -18.48 -19.22
CA ASP A 469 -6.59 -18.19 -20.55
C ASP A 469 -6.69 -16.70 -20.94
N ASN A 470 -7.22 -15.86 -20.06
CA ASN A 470 -7.31 -14.43 -20.34
C ASN A 470 -5.97 -13.74 -20.03
N PRO A 471 -5.69 -12.58 -20.66
CA PRO A 471 -4.43 -11.88 -20.44
C PRO A 471 -4.29 -11.37 -19.01
N GLY A 472 -3.05 -11.47 -18.47
CA GLY A 472 -2.64 -10.85 -17.23
C GLY A 472 -2.19 -9.40 -17.42
N TYR A 473 -1.38 -8.90 -16.47
CA TYR A 473 -0.80 -7.55 -16.54
C TYR A 473 0.72 -7.59 -16.49
N GLU A 474 1.38 -6.60 -17.11
CA GLU A 474 2.84 -6.51 -17.14
C GLU A 474 3.42 -6.54 -15.72
N ASN A 475 4.45 -7.37 -15.49
CA ASN A 475 5.17 -7.49 -14.21
C ASN A 475 4.27 -7.69 -12.98
N MET A 476 3.13 -8.36 -13.14
CA MET A 476 2.26 -8.69 -12.01
C MET A 476 2.78 -9.91 -11.27
N TYR A 477 3.58 -9.69 -10.23
CA TYR A 477 4.19 -10.76 -9.44
C TYR A 477 3.32 -11.28 -8.28
N TRP A 478 2.29 -10.55 -7.86
CA TRP A 478 1.34 -11.04 -6.85
C TRP A 478 0.39 -12.08 -7.44
N ALA A 479 0.33 -13.25 -6.83
CA ALA A 479 -0.55 -14.33 -7.28
C ALA A 479 -2.01 -13.89 -7.42
N TRP A 480 -2.56 -13.28 -6.37
CA TRP A 480 -3.93 -12.77 -6.38
C TRP A 480 -4.11 -11.64 -7.38
N GLY A 481 -3.08 -10.79 -7.55
CA GLY A 481 -3.11 -9.71 -8.53
C GLY A 481 -3.25 -10.22 -9.95
N GLU A 482 -2.45 -11.23 -10.31
CA GLU A 482 -2.51 -11.84 -11.64
C GLU A 482 -3.86 -12.53 -11.89
N MET A 483 -4.38 -13.30 -10.92
CA MET A 483 -5.68 -13.94 -11.04
C MET A 483 -6.82 -12.92 -11.15
N ILE A 484 -6.79 -11.85 -10.35
CA ILE A 484 -7.78 -10.76 -10.38
C ILE A 484 -7.82 -10.10 -11.77
N ILE A 485 -6.67 -9.77 -12.35
CA ILE A 485 -6.62 -9.10 -13.66
C ILE A 485 -7.07 -10.01 -14.78
N ARG A 486 -6.69 -11.30 -14.76
CA ARG A 486 -7.19 -12.29 -15.73
C ARG A 486 -8.70 -12.46 -15.65
N ALA A 487 -9.24 -12.59 -14.45
CA ALA A 487 -10.68 -12.68 -14.23
C ALA A 487 -11.42 -11.37 -14.60
N ALA A 488 -10.77 -10.20 -14.36
CA ALA A 488 -11.31 -8.93 -14.82
C ALA A 488 -11.46 -8.87 -16.35
N ASN A 489 -10.46 -9.35 -17.10
CA ASN A 489 -10.56 -9.45 -18.55
C ASN A 489 -11.68 -10.41 -19.00
N TYR A 490 -11.85 -11.54 -18.30
CA TYR A 490 -12.98 -12.44 -18.56
C TYR A 490 -14.33 -11.74 -18.34
N VAL A 491 -14.52 -11.10 -17.18
CA VAL A 491 -15.77 -10.41 -16.82
C VAL A 491 -16.03 -9.23 -17.73
N LYS A 492 -15.00 -8.46 -18.12
CA LYS A 492 -15.12 -7.35 -19.07
C LYS A 492 -15.78 -7.78 -20.36
N ASN A 493 -15.35 -8.91 -20.91
CA ASN A 493 -15.81 -9.41 -22.19
C ASN A 493 -17.19 -10.11 -22.11
N HIS A 494 -17.63 -10.49 -20.91
CA HIS A 494 -18.91 -11.18 -20.72
C HIS A 494 -20.07 -10.17 -20.56
N PRO A 495 -21.10 -10.20 -21.44
CA PRO A 495 -22.14 -9.14 -21.48
C PRO A 495 -22.99 -9.04 -20.21
N LYS A 496 -23.22 -10.17 -19.49
CA LYS A 496 -24.13 -10.27 -18.35
C LYS A 496 -23.44 -10.22 -16.99
N LEU A 497 -22.08 -10.24 -16.91
CA LEU A 497 -21.35 -10.23 -15.65
C LEU A 497 -20.89 -8.82 -15.29
N PHE A 498 -21.03 -8.45 -14.01
CA PHE A 498 -20.61 -7.16 -13.49
C PHE A 498 -19.80 -7.33 -12.21
N PRO A 499 -18.67 -6.61 -12.05
CA PRO A 499 -17.77 -6.81 -10.94
C PRO A 499 -18.10 -5.93 -9.74
N VAL A 500 -17.95 -6.50 -8.55
CA VAL A 500 -17.83 -5.79 -7.27
C VAL A 500 -16.48 -6.12 -6.65
N TYR A 501 -15.62 -5.12 -6.51
CA TYR A 501 -14.28 -5.27 -5.95
C TYR A 501 -14.30 -4.88 -4.47
N ILE A 502 -13.95 -5.83 -3.59
CA ILE A 502 -13.84 -5.61 -2.15
C ILE A 502 -12.37 -5.50 -1.79
N THR A 503 -12.00 -4.34 -1.27
CA THR A 503 -10.67 -4.04 -0.72
C THR A 503 -10.78 -3.57 0.72
N ASN A 504 -9.66 -3.21 1.35
CA ASN A 504 -9.62 -2.63 2.68
C ASN A 504 -8.69 -1.41 2.72
N PHE A 505 -8.89 -0.54 3.70
CA PHE A 505 -8.01 0.60 3.94
C PHE A 505 -6.55 0.15 4.12
N SER A 506 -5.61 0.94 3.60
CA SER A 506 -4.16 0.67 3.69
C SER A 506 -3.67 -0.65 3.06
N CYS A 507 -4.46 -1.26 2.16
CA CYS A 507 -4.01 -2.44 1.46
C CYS A 507 -2.87 -2.15 0.46
N GLY A 508 -1.68 -2.71 0.73
CA GLY A 508 -0.51 -2.52 -0.11
C GLY A 508 -0.72 -2.92 -1.58
N PRO A 509 -1.01 -4.18 -1.91
CA PRO A 509 -1.22 -4.60 -3.29
C PRO A 509 -2.38 -3.90 -3.99
N ASP A 510 -3.53 -3.74 -3.32
CA ASP A 510 -4.71 -3.16 -3.95
C ASP A 510 -4.54 -1.67 -4.27
N SER A 511 -3.63 -0.97 -3.58
CA SER A 511 -3.31 0.42 -3.94
C SER A 511 -2.84 0.58 -5.40
N PHE A 512 -2.29 -0.47 -6.00
CA PHE A 512 -1.93 -0.53 -7.42
C PHE A 512 -2.94 -1.32 -8.26
N LEU A 513 -3.40 -2.46 -7.75
CA LEU A 513 -4.33 -3.34 -8.48
C LEU A 513 -5.62 -2.63 -8.88
N LEU A 514 -6.11 -1.71 -8.06
CA LEU A 514 -7.32 -0.93 -8.37
C LEU A 514 -7.16 -0.08 -9.63
N SER A 515 -5.98 0.51 -9.85
CA SER A 515 -5.70 1.26 -11.08
C SER A 515 -5.69 0.37 -12.31
N TYR A 516 -5.08 -0.81 -12.21
CA TYR A 516 -5.05 -1.78 -13.31
C TYR A 516 -6.41 -2.40 -13.57
N PHE A 517 -7.16 -2.70 -12.52
CA PHE A 517 -8.52 -3.19 -12.63
C PHE A 517 -9.44 -2.17 -13.31
N LYS A 518 -9.36 -0.89 -12.93
CA LYS A 518 -10.11 0.21 -13.59
C LYS A 518 -9.71 0.35 -15.07
N ASP A 519 -8.41 0.23 -15.39
CA ASP A 519 -7.92 0.27 -16.77
C ASP A 519 -8.48 -0.90 -17.62
N VAL A 520 -8.56 -2.10 -17.05
CA VAL A 520 -9.17 -3.26 -17.71
C VAL A 520 -10.66 -3.05 -17.89
N MET A 521 -11.39 -2.63 -16.88
CA MET A 521 -12.85 -2.45 -16.90
C MET A 521 -13.29 -1.34 -17.84
N LYS A 522 -12.52 -0.25 -17.93
CA LYS A 522 -12.86 0.92 -18.77
C LYS A 522 -14.32 1.35 -18.58
N ASP A 523 -15.16 1.13 -19.61
CA ASP A 523 -16.57 1.55 -19.63
C ASP A 523 -17.53 0.57 -18.96
N LYS A 524 -17.06 -0.58 -18.50
CA LYS A 524 -17.92 -1.53 -17.81
C LYS A 524 -18.17 -1.07 -16.39
N PRO A 525 -19.44 -0.92 -15.94
CA PRO A 525 -19.73 -0.58 -14.56
C PRO A 525 -19.07 -1.52 -13.59
N ALA A 526 -18.39 -0.96 -12.58
CA ALA A 526 -17.71 -1.69 -11.53
C ALA A 526 -17.96 -0.97 -10.21
N LEU A 527 -18.32 -1.70 -9.16
CA LEU A 527 -18.41 -1.18 -7.81
C LEU A 527 -17.13 -1.53 -7.05
N ILE A 528 -16.53 -0.54 -6.39
CA ILE A 528 -15.39 -0.74 -5.49
C ILE A 528 -15.85 -0.40 -4.08
N LEU A 529 -15.64 -1.32 -3.15
CA LEU A 529 -15.94 -1.17 -1.74
C LEU A 529 -14.67 -1.32 -0.93
N GLU A 530 -14.36 -0.33 -0.11
CA GLU A 530 -13.30 -0.36 0.88
C GLU A 530 -13.93 -0.64 2.24
N LEU A 531 -13.63 -1.81 2.80
CA LEU A 531 -14.26 -2.31 4.01
C LEU A 531 -13.23 -2.46 5.14
N ASP A 532 -13.61 -2.05 6.33
CA ASP A 532 -12.83 -2.16 7.56
C ASP A 532 -13.75 -2.34 8.78
N SER A 533 -13.18 -2.40 9.98
CA SER A 533 -13.92 -2.55 11.25
C SER A 533 -14.90 -1.40 11.53
N HIS A 534 -14.70 -0.23 10.91
CA HIS A 534 -15.49 0.99 11.14
C HIS A 534 -16.57 1.21 10.07
N THR A 535 -16.64 0.36 9.05
CA THR A 535 -17.56 0.54 7.92
C THR A 535 -19.01 0.34 8.32
N ALA A 536 -19.84 1.35 8.09
CA ALA A 536 -21.28 1.30 8.39
C ALA A 536 -22.09 0.59 7.29
N ASP A 537 -23.03 -0.26 7.70
CA ASP A 537 -23.90 -1.06 6.81
C ASP A 537 -24.72 -0.20 5.83
N ALA A 538 -25.27 0.93 6.28
CA ALA A 538 -26.10 1.80 5.44
C ALA A 538 -25.36 2.37 4.22
N GLY A 539 -24.09 2.72 4.40
CA GLY A 539 -23.27 3.21 3.29
C GLY A 539 -22.97 2.13 2.23
N ILE A 540 -22.85 0.88 2.64
CA ILE A 540 -22.65 -0.26 1.71
C ILE A 540 -23.92 -0.45 0.86
N GLU A 541 -25.08 -0.41 1.48
CA GLU A 541 -26.37 -0.66 0.82
C GLU A 541 -26.65 0.39 -0.25
N THR A 542 -26.53 1.67 0.09
CA THR A 542 -26.71 2.76 -0.86
C THR A 542 -25.79 2.63 -2.09
N ARG A 543 -24.53 2.18 -1.89
CA ARG A 543 -23.59 1.97 -3.01
C ARG A 543 -23.99 0.79 -3.89
N ILE A 544 -24.48 -0.28 -3.30
CA ILE A 544 -24.98 -1.46 -4.04
C ILE A 544 -26.19 -1.08 -4.89
N GLU A 545 -27.17 -0.32 -4.32
CA GLU A 545 -28.35 0.15 -5.05
C GLU A 545 -27.98 1.06 -6.22
N ALA A 546 -27.13 2.06 -5.97
CA ALA A 546 -26.63 2.95 -7.01
C ALA A 546 -25.90 2.17 -8.15
N PHE A 547 -25.17 1.14 -7.80
CA PHE A 547 -24.50 0.28 -8.79
C PHE A 547 -25.49 -0.49 -9.66
N PHE A 548 -26.57 -1.01 -9.09
CA PHE A 548 -27.63 -1.68 -9.86
C PHE A 548 -28.34 -0.73 -10.80
N ASP A 549 -28.57 0.52 -10.38
CA ASP A 549 -29.15 1.53 -11.25
C ASP A 549 -28.25 1.85 -12.43
N VAL A 550 -26.94 1.99 -12.22
CA VAL A 550 -25.96 2.17 -13.31
C VAL A 550 -26.00 0.99 -14.29
N ILE A 551 -26.13 -0.25 -13.80
CA ILE A 551 -26.23 -1.43 -14.68
C ILE A 551 -27.52 -1.40 -15.51
N ARG A 552 -28.67 -1.07 -14.89
CA ARG A 552 -29.99 -1.05 -15.53
C ARG A 552 -30.10 0.00 -16.63
N TYR A 553 -29.55 1.18 -16.41
CA TYR A 553 -29.67 2.32 -17.31
C TYR A 553 -28.53 2.49 -18.31
N ARG A 554 -27.56 1.57 -18.34
CA ARG A 554 -26.41 1.63 -19.23
C ARG A 554 -26.83 1.55 -20.70
N LYS A 555 -26.50 2.58 -21.50
CA LYS A 555 -26.52 2.51 -22.96
C LYS A 555 -25.15 2.07 -23.48
N LYS A 556 -25.09 1.02 -24.28
CA LYS A 556 -23.84 0.58 -24.93
C LYS A 556 -23.32 1.69 -25.85
N LYS A 557 -22.15 2.23 -25.57
CA LYS A 557 -21.38 3.06 -26.51
C LYS A 557 -20.26 2.21 -27.12
N GLN A 558 -20.11 2.26 -28.43
CA GLN A 558 -18.91 1.77 -29.12
C GLN A 558 -17.89 2.91 -29.07
N TYR A 559 -16.73 2.66 -28.46
CA TYR A 559 -15.56 3.51 -28.56
C TYR A 559 -14.63 2.96 -29.63
N GLU A 560 -14.24 3.78 -30.56
CA GLU A 560 -13.03 3.55 -31.35
C GLU A 560 -11.84 3.98 -30.47
N ASP A 561 -11.19 3.02 -29.85
CA ASP A 561 -9.88 3.22 -29.22
C ASP A 561 -8.85 3.51 -30.33
N GLN A 562 -8.50 4.77 -30.54
CA GLN A 562 -7.26 5.08 -31.23
C GLN A 562 -6.12 4.51 -30.38
N ILE A 563 -5.52 3.42 -30.88
CA ILE A 563 -4.46 2.69 -30.18
C ILE A 563 -3.23 3.60 -30.11
N TYR A 564 -3.07 4.25 -28.97
CA TYR A 564 -1.81 4.93 -28.64
C TYR A 564 -0.75 3.87 -28.33
N LYS A 565 0.35 3.85 -29.09
CA LYS A 565 1.51 2.99 -28.80
C LYS A 565 2.57 3.84 -28.13
N PRO A 566 2.85 3.62 -26.82
CA PRO A 566 3.99 4.26 -26.16
C PRO A 566 5.31 3.75 -26.77
N LEU A 567 6.38 4.55 -26.62
CA LEU A 567 7.72 4.11 -26.94
C LEU A 567 8.08 2.86 -26.10
N SER A 568 8.74 1.90 -26.72
CA SER A 568 9.25 0.73 -26.02
C SER A 568 10.77 0.79 -25.86
N VAL A 569 11.26 0.30 -24.72
CA VAL A 569 12.68 0.19 -24.42
C VAL A 569 13.09 -1.27 -24.58
N GLN A 570 14.11 -1.53 -25.38
CA GLN A 570 14.72 -2.85 -25.53
C GLN A 570 16.11 -2.83 -24.89
N ILE A 571 16.37 -3.77 -24.00
CA ILE A 571 17.64 -3.91 -23.31
C ILE A 571 18.22 -5.25 -23.74
N ASN A 572 19.38 -5.21 -24.37
CA ASN A 572 20.09 -6.40 -24.83
C ASN A 572 21.60 -6.28 -24.58
N LYS A 573 22.37 -7.32 -24.98
CA LYS A 573 23.83 -7.33 -24.76
C LYS A 573 24.57 -6.21 -25.51
N SER A 574 23.96 -5.61 -26.51
CA SER A 574 24.52 -4.50 -27.29
C SER A 574 24.21 -3.12 -26.73
N GLY A 575 23.35 -3.01 -25.71
CA GLY A 575 23.01 -1.75 -25.10
C GLY A 575 21.50 -1.54 -24.88
N ILE A 576 21.13 -0.29 -24.70
CA ILE A 576 19.74 0.16 -24.51
C ILE A 576 19.27 0.86 -25.77
N PHE A 577 18.13 0.42 -26.31
CA PHE A 577 17.53 0.92 -27.54
C PHE A 577 16.07 1.32 -27.29
N ILE A 578 15.66 2.39 -27.94
CA ILE A 578 14.30 2.91 -27.90
C ILE A 578 13.69 2.67 -29.28
N SER A 579 12.53 2.00 -29.33
CA SER A 579 11.81 1.78 -30.57
C SER A 579 10.79 2.91 -30.78
N LYS A 580 11.01 3.70 -31.85
CA LYS A 580 10.11 4.79 -32.28
C LYS A 580 9.85 4.63 -33.78
N ASP A 581 8.58 4.52 -34.19
CA ASP A 581 8.15 4.48 -35.60
C ASP A 581 8.96 3.50 -36.48
N SER A 582 9.30 2.33 -35.94
CA SER A 582 10.15 1.29 -36.54
C SER A 582 11.66 1.62 -36.57
N GLU A 583 12.10 2.76 -36.08
CA GLU A 583 13.50 3.12 -35.85
C GLU A 583 13.96 2.60 -34.49
N LEU A 584 15.19 2.02 -34.43
CA LEU A 584 15.88 1.68 -33.18
C LEU A 584 16.91 2.75 -32.86
N ILE A 585 16.64 3.58 -31.84
CA ILE A 585 17.46 4.68 -31.42
C ILE A 585 18.26 4.25 -30.18
N THR A 586 19.59 4.47 -30.18
CA THR A 586 20.42 4.17 -29.01
C THR A 586 20.21 5.22 -27.92
N TRP A 587 20.39 4.86 -26.67
CA TRP A 587 20.28 5.81 -25.54
C TRP A 587 21.40 6.87 -25.52
N THR A 588 22.48 6.69 -26.33
CA THR A 588 23.55 7.67 -26.53
C THR A 588 23.25 8.66 -27.68
N ASP A 589 22.10 8.53 -28.37
CA ASP A 589 21.71 9.48 -29.40
C ASP A 589 21.44 10.86 -28.76
N LYS A 590 21.87 11.93 -29.46
CA LYS A 590 21.76 13.32 -28.98
C LYS A 590 20.32 13.77 -28.71
N ARG A 591 19.34 13.13 -29.38
CA ARG A 591 17.90 13.38 -29.17
C ARG A 591 17.37 12.77 -27.87
N VAL A 592 18.08 11.77 -27.32
CA VAL A 592 17.66 11.04 -26.12
C VAL A 592 18.22 11.73 -24.89
N ARG A 593 17.36 11.96 -23.92
CA ARG A 593 17.74 12.43 -22.59
C ARG A 593 17.32 11.45 -21.52
N LEU A 594 18.28 10.95 -20.76
CA LEU A 594 18.04 10.08 -19.62
C LEU A 594 17.77 10.94 -18.38
N VAL A 595 16.56 10.84 -17.85
CA VAL A 595 16.06 11.66 -16.74
C VAL A 595 16.00 10.84 -15.46
N PHE A 596 16.63 11.36 -14.41
CA PHE A 596 16.65 10.75 -13.09
C PHE A 596 15.73 11.49 -12.12
N PRO A 597 14.77 10.78 -11.47
CA PRO A 597 14.17 11.32 -10.25
C PRO A 597 15.22 11.36 -9.13
N THR A 598 15.09 12.32 -8.22
CA THR A 598 15.98 12.39 -7.08
C THR A 598 15.60 11.39 -5.98
N MET A 599 16.58 10.63 -5.51
CA MET A 599 16.56 9.88 -4.26
C MET A 599 17.81 10.31 -3.47
N GLY A 600 17.75 11.54 -2.89
CA GLY A 600 18.94 12.30 -2.47
C GLY A 600 19.62 12.96 -3.68
N ALA A 601 19.59 14.31 -3.72
CA ALA A 601 20.06 15.07 -4.89
C ALA A 601 21.52 14.77 -5.25
N PHE A 602 22.40 14.68 -4.27
CA PHE A 602 23.82 14.38 -4.49
C PHE A 602 24.05 12.97 -5.05
N GLY A 603 23.36 11.95 -4.53
CA GLY A 603 23.48 10.57 -5.03
C GLY A 603 23.04 10.42 -6.48
N ALA A 604 21.90 11.04 -6.83
CA ALA A 604 21.39 11.04 -8.19
C ALA A 604 22.36 11.77 -9.15
N SER A 605 22.94 12.90 -8.73
CA SER A 605 23.93 13.66 -9.52
C SER A 605 25.23 12.88 -9.73
N CYS A 606 25.73 12.18 -8.71
CA CYS A 606 26.91 11.30 -8.84
C CYS A 606 26.66 10.17 -9.84
N LEU A 607 25.49 9.51 -9.78
CA LEU A 607 25.15 8.44 -10.72
C LEU A 607 25.01 8.98 -12.16
N ALA A 608 24.33 10.11 -12.33
CA ALA A 608 24.19 10.77 -13.62
C ALA A 608 25.57 11.13 -14.23
N ALA A 609 26.46 11.75 -13.45
CA ALA A 609 27.82 12.08 -13.88
C ALA A 609 28.63 10.86 -14.30
N ALA A 610 28.52 9.75 -13.55
CA ALA A 610 29.16 8.49 -13.89
C ALA A 610 28.65 7.91 -15.21
N ILE A 611 27.40 8.14 -15.56
CA ILE A 611 26.77 7.69 -16.81
C ILE A 611 27.11 8.64 -17.97
N GLU A 612 27.15 9.94 -17.74
CA GLU A 612 27.59 10.95 -18.71
C GLU A 612 29.02 10.69 -19.23
N HIS A 613 29.89 10.12 -18.39
CA HIS A 613 31.23 9.69 -18.81
C HIS A 613 31.22 8.76 -20.03
N PHE A 614 30.13 8.04 -20.26
CA PHE A 614 29.95 7.13 -21.39
C PHE A 614 29.15 7.74 -22.55
N GLY A 615 29.00 9.06 -22.58
CA GLY A 615 28.41 9.80 -23.70
C GLY A 615 26.86 9.82 -23.68
N VAL A 616 26.22 9.45 -22.58
CA VAL A 616 24.76 9.53 -22.42
C VAL A 616 24.39 10.94 -21.97
N ASN A 617 23.42 11.58 -22.60
CA ASN A 617 22.89 12.86 -22.17
C ASN A 617 21.93 12.65 -20.98
N THR A 618 22.26 13.18 -19.80
CA THR A 618 21.45 12.98 -18.59
C THR A 618 20.83 14.30 -18.09
N PHE A 619 19.79 14.17 -17.29
CA PHE A 619 19.17 15.24 -16.52
C PHE A 619 18.76 14.72 -15.15
N VAL A 620 19.19 15.37 -14.09
CA VAL A 620 18.73 15.08 -12.72
C VAL A 620 17.64 16.08 -12.37
N CYS A 621 16.46 15.57 -12.05
CA CYS A 621 15.37 16.43 -11.61
C CYS A 621 15.76 17.19 -10.33
N PRO A 622 15.26 18.42 -10.13
CA PRO A 622 15.43 19.14 -8.88
C PRO A 622 14.99 18.30 -7.67
N PRO A 623 15.50 18.57 -6.46
CA PRO A 623 14.97 17.96 -5.25
C PRO A 623 13.46 18.04 -5.20
N MET A 624 12.82 16.92 -4.84
CA MET A 624 11.36 16.86 -4.83
C MET A 624 10.79 17.72 -3.71
N GLY A 625 9.61 18.25 -3.96
CA GLY A 625 8.92 19.15 -3.05
C GLY A 625 7.41 18.99 -3.11
N GLU A 626 6.74 19.96 -2.50
CA GLU A 626 5.27 19.97 -2.41
C GLU A 626 4.60 19.98 -3.79
N ILE A 627 5.21 20.64 -4.79
CA ILE A 627 4.70 20.68 -6.17
C ILE A 627 4.69 19.27 -6.76
N ASP A 628 5.80 18.54 -6.63
CA ASP A 628 5.92 17.19 -7.15
C ASP A 628 4.93 16.25 -6.44
N TYR A 629 4.80 16.40 -5.12
CA TYR A 629 3.83 15.65 -4.32
C TYR A 629 2.38 15.91 -4.79
N LYS A 630 1.98 17.18 -4.94
CA LYS A 630 0.63 17.54 -5.43
C LYS A 630 0.37 17.02 -6.84
N LEU A 631 1.34 17.15 -7.76
CA LEU A 631 1.21 16.63 -9.13
C LEU A 631 1.06 15.10 -9.15
N GLY A 632 1.91 14.37 -8.41
CA GLY A 632 1.84 12.92 -8.37
C GLY A 632 0.57 12.41 -7.72
N ARG A 633 0.17 13.01 -6.59
CA ARG A 633 -1.05 12.65 -5.88
C ARG A 633 -2.30 12.93 -6.71
N GLY A 634 -2.37 14.07 -7.40
CA GLY A 634 -3.49 14.41 -8.30
C GLY A 634 -3.58 13.52 -9.55
N ASN A 635 -2.53 12.77 -9.88
CA ASN A 635 -2.45 11.86 -11.01
C ASN A 635 -2.39 10.37 -10.59
N SER A 636 -2.71 10.07 -9.35
CA SER A 636 -2.81 8.71 -8.79
C SER A 636 -4.14 8.51 -8.06
N LEU A 637 -4.37 7.34 -7.47
CA LEU A 637 -5.57 7.10 -6.65
C LEU A 637 -5.41 7.61 -5.20
N SER A 638 -4.28 8.22 -4.87
CA SER A 638 -3.89 8.66 -3.52
C SER A 638 -3.83 7.52 -2.49
N LYS A 639 -3.75 6.28 -2.94
CA LYS A 639 -3.60 5.05 -2.13
C LYS A 639 -2.21 4.44 -2.25
N GLU A 640 -1.47 4.85 -3.27
CA GLU A 640 -0.11 4.41 -3.52
C GLU A 640 0.84 5.02 -2.48
N CYS A 641 2.01 4.41 -2.33
CA CYS A 641 3.01 4.93 -1.38
C CYS A 641 3.64 6.25 -1.86
N LEU A 642 4.07 7.07 -0.90
CA LEU A 642 4.67 8.38 -1.13
C LEU A 642 5.78 8.39 -2.20
N PRO A 643 6.72 7.42 -2.25
CA PRO A 643 7.75 7.42 -3.30
C PRO A 643 7.20 7.37 -4.72
N LEU A 644 6.10 6.64 -4.98
CA LEU A 644 5.46 6.70 -6.30
C LEU A 644 4.90 8.08 -6.59
N GLN A 645 4.19 8.68 -5.63
CA GLN A 645 3.58 9.99 -5.81
C GLN A 645 4.64 11.06 -6.13
N LEU A 646 5.75 11.07 -5.40
CA LEU A 646 6.86 11.99 -5.62
C LEU A 646 7.52 11.77 -6.99
N THR A 647 7.86 10.53 -7.33
CA THR A 647 8.56 10.23 -8.59
C THR A 647 7.66 10.40 -9.81
N LEU A 648 6.35 10.11 -9.71
CA LEU A 648 5.39 10.42 -10.77
C LEU A 648 5.21 11.94 -10.93
N GLY A 649 5.11 12.68 -9.83
CA GLY A 649 5.03 14.15 -9.86
C GLY A 649 6.26 14.78 -10.49
N SER A 650 7.44 14.29 -10.15
CA SER A 650 8.70 14.69 -10.78
C SER A 650 8.73 14.42 -12.28
N LEU A 651 8.21 13.27 -12.75
CA LEU A 651 8.06 13.01 -14.18
C LEU A 651 7.11 14.02 -14.83
N ILE A 652 5.95 14.27 -14.23
CA ILE A 652 4.96 15.22 -14.77
C ILE A 652 5.55 16.62 -14.85
N ARG A 653 6.21 17.07 -13.80
CA ARG A 653 6.86 18.37 -13.75
C ARG A 653 7.98 18.48 -14.79
N TYR A 654 8.81 17.43 -14.94
CA TYR A 654 9.82 17.41 -15.99
C TYR A 654 9.21 17.59 -17.39
N LEU A 655 8.18 16.83 -17.71
CA LEU A 655 7.50 16.89 -19.01
C LEU A 655 6.88 18.27 -19.31
N SER A 656 6.43 19.00 -18.28
CA SER A 656 5.77 20.30 -18.44
C SER A 656 6.73 21.49 -18.40
N GLU A 657 7.82 21.43 -17.63
CA GLU A 657 8.67 22.58 -17.35
C GLU A 657 10.07 22.49 -18.01
N TYR A 658 10.65 21.28 -18.15
CA TYR A 658 12.07 21.10 -18.52
C TYR A 658 12.30 20.41 -19.85
N ARG A 659 11.31 19.73 -20.38
CA ARG A 659 11.44 18.96 -21.62
C ARG A 659 11.60 19.84 -22.84
N SER A 660 12.62 19.55 -23.69
CA SER A 660 12.84 20.24 -24.96
C SER A 660 11.88 19.73 -26.05
N LYS A 661 11.62 20.53 -27.09
CA LYS A 661 10.57 20.27 -28.09
C LYS A 661 10.76 18.95 -28.85
N ASP A 662 11.93 18.56 -29.28
CA ASP A 662 12.17 17.35 -30.11
C ASP A 662 12.87 16.25 -29.31
N GLU A 663 12.78 16.31 -27.99
CA GLU A 663 13.45 15.40 -27.08
C GLU A 663 12.72 14.05 -26.96
N ILE A 664 13.47 12.98 -26.97
CA ILE A 664 13.04 11.64 -26.55
C ILE A 664 13.41 11.47 -25.09
N THR A 665 12.44 11.52 -24.22
CA THR A 665 12.62 11.38 -22.77
C THR A 665 12.71 9.92 -22.38
N LEU A 666 13.79 9.52 -21.73
CA LEU A 666 13.96 8.21 -21.12
C LEU A 666 14.00 8.36 -19.60
N TYR A 667 12.88 8.13 -18.91
CA TYR A 667 12.77 8.33 -17.46
C TYR A 667 13.22 7.09 -16.70
N PHE A 668 14.15 7.23 -15.77
CA PHE A 668 14.72 6.13 -15.02
C PHE A 668 13.83 5.75 -13.83
N MET A 669 13.36 4.50 -13.80
CA MET A 669 12.63 3.92 -12.68
C MET A 669 13.02 2.44 -12.52
N PRO A 670 13.80 2.08 -11.49
CA PRO A 670 14.23 0.70 -11.27
C PRO A 670 13.04 -0.26 -11.10
N GLN A 671 13.29 -1.54 -11.34
CA GLN A 671 12.27 -2.59 -11.26
C GLN A 671 12.73 -3.71 -10.32
N THR A 672 11.76 -4.31 -9.63
CA THR A 672 11.92 -5.55 -8.86
C THR A 672 10.72 -6.46 -9.07
N SER A 673 10.90 -7.76 -8.86
CA SER A 673 9.85 -8.79 -8.85
C SER A 673 9.48 -9.26 -7.43
N GLY A 674 9.96 -8.54 -6.42
CA GLY A 674 9.71 -8.84 -5.01
C GLY A 674 8.30 -8.46 -4.56
N PRO A 675 7.86 -8.89 -3.36
CA PRO A 675 6.48 -8.66 -2.90
C PRO A 675 6.15 -7.21 -2.55
N CYS A 676 7.15 -6.31 -2.48
CA CYS A 676 6.97 -4.88 -2.22
C CYS A 676 6.31 -4.17 -3.40
N ARG A 677 5.54 -3.11 -3.13
CA ARG A 677 4.87 -2.24 -4.12
C ARG A 677 5.83 -1.56 -5.10
N PHE A 678 7.08 -1.37 -4.73
CA PHE A 678 8.09 -0.70 -5.55
C PHE A 678 8.20 -1.27 -6.99
N GLY A 679 8.08 -2.59 -7.15
CA GLY A 679 8.11 -3.23 -8.47
C GLY A 679 6.97 -2.82 -9.41
N GLN A 680 5.96 -2.10 -8.93
CA GLN A 680 4.82 -1.62 -9.71
C GLN A 680 4.96 -0.15 -10.16
N TYR A 681 5.97 0.59 -9.71
CA TYR A 681 6.09 2.03 -10.06
C TYR A 681 6.28 2.25 -11.55
N ASN A 682 7.18 1.51 -12.17
CA ASN A 682 7.42 1.59 -13.62
C ASN A 682 6.17 1.19 -14.42
N VAL A 683 5.43 0.18 -13.99
CA VAL A 683 4.19 -0.29 -14.62
C VAL A 683 3.11 0.78 -14.54
N TYR A 684 2.97 1.39 -13.35
CA TYR A 684 2.03 2.50 -13.14
C TYR A 684 2.36 3.72 -14.00
N MET A 685 3.63 4.12 -14.08
CA MET A 685 4.07 5.23 -14.92
C MET A 685 3.80 4.97 -16.41
N LYS A 686 4.05 3.75 -16.90
CA LYS A 686 3.69 3.36 -18.26
C LYS A 686 2.17 3.43 -18.50
N LEU A 687 1.36 3.01 -17.53
CA LEU A 687 -0.09 3.17 -17.57
C LEU A 687 -0.48 4.65 -17.68
N TRP A 688 0.11 5.49 -16.82
CA TRP A 688 -0.16 6.94 -16.81
C TRP A 688 0.21 7.60 -18.15
N LEU A 689 1.39 7.28 -18.71
CA LEU A 689 1.84 7.78 -20.03
C LEU A 689 0.84 7.40 -21.13
N ARG A 690 0.34 6.15 -21.11
CA ARG A 690 -0.64 5.65 -22.08
C ARG A 690 -1.99 6.37 -21.95
N GLN A 691 -2.50 6.52 -20.73
CA GLN A 691 -3.80 7.16 -20.48
C GLN A 691 -3.79 8.65 -20.87
N ASN A 692 -2.66 9.32 -20.65
CA ASN A 692 -2.50 10.74 -21.00
C ASN A 692 -1.94 10.96 -22.42
N LYS A 693 -1.73 9.88 -23.21
CA LYS A 693 -1.23 9.93 -24.59
C LYS A 693 0.07 10.73 -24.75
N ILE A 694 0.99 10.57 -23.78
CA ILE A 694 2.27 11.29 -23.77
C ILE A 694 3.20 10.69 -24.83
N LYS A 695 3.57 11.53 -25.81
CA LYS A 695 4.46 11.12 -26.91
C LYS A 695 5.94 11.25 -26.52
N ASP A 696 6.78 10.48 -27.22
CA ASP A 696 8.24 10.56 -27.13
C ASP A 696 8.81 10.41 -25.71
N THR A 697 8.15 9.59 -24.89
CA THR A 697 8.56 9.28 -23.52
C THR A 697 8.49 7.77 -23.26
N ALA A 698 9.53 7.23 -22.64
CA ALA A 698 9.60 5.85 -22.22
C ALA A 698 10.14 5.73 -20.78
N ILE A 699 9.80 4.64 -20.09
CA ILE A 699 10.34 4.32 -18.77
C ILE A 699 11.47 3.31 -18.91
N LEU A 700 12.68 3.68 -18.46
CA LEU A 700 13.83 2.78 -18.38
C LEU A 700 13.84 2.07 -17.04
N SER A 701 13.66 0.75 -17.08
CA SER A 701 13.68 -0.09 -15.89
C SER A 701 14.87 -1.05 -15.93
N LEU A 702 15.87 -0.76 -15.10
CA LEU A 702 17.00 -1.65 -14.90
C LEU A 702 16.77 -2.52 -13.67
N SER A 703 17.10 -3.80 -13.78
CA SER A 703 17.04 -4.77 -12.69
C SER A 703 18.22 -5.71 -12.74
N SER A 704 18.43 -6.46 -11.68
CA SER A 704 19.42 -7.55 -11.66
C SER A 704 19.09 -8.65 -12.70
N GLU A 705 17.85 -8.81 -13.09
CA GLU A 705 17.39 -9.82 -14.05
C GLU A 705 17.80 -9.48 -15.49
N ASN A 706 17.80 -8.20 -15.86
CA ASN A 706 18.28 -7.74 -17.17
C ASN A 706 19.77 -7.37 -17.19
N ALA A 707 20.55 -7.87 -16.22
CA ALA A 707 21.99 -7.66 -16.07
C ALA A 707 22.41 -6.17 -16.17
N TYR A 708 21.56 -5.27 -15.65
CA TYR A 708 21.74 -3.81 -15.73
C TYR A 708 21.99 -3.34 -17.18
N GLY A 709 21.32 -3.94 -18.13
CA GLY A 709 21.39 -3.57 -19.55
C GLY A 709 22.64 -4.08 -20.29
N GLY A 710 23.45 -4.95 -19.70
CA GLY A 710 24.66 -5.49 -20.37
C GLY A 710 25.73 -4.43 -20.64
N LEU A 711 25.78 -3.35 -19.89
CA LEU A 711 26.54 -2.12 -20.12
C LEU A 711 28.07 -2.23 -19.89
N GLY A 712 28.56 -3.45 -19.63
CA GLY A 712 29.97 -3.72 -19.47
C GLY A 712 30.54 -3.47 -18.05
N ILE A 713 31.71 -4.01 -17.79
CA ILE A 713 32.37 -3.99 -16.46
C ILE A 713 32.76 -2.56 -16.06
N ALA A 714 33.27 -1.77 -17.00
CA ALA A 714 33.74 -0.41 -16.74
C ALA A 714 32.58 0.51 -16.29
N PHE A 715 31.43 0.41 -16.96
CA PHE A 715 30.21 1.12 -16.61
C PHE A 715 29.71 0.74 -15.21
N THR A 716 29.55 -0.56 -14.96
CA THR A 716 29.06 -1.07 -13.68
C THR A 716 29.96 -0.67 -12.52
N LEU A 717 31.28 -0.72 -12.74
CA LEU A 717 32.26 -0.33 -11.72
C LEU A 717 32.21 1.17 -11.41
N ARG A 718 32.12 2.03 -12.45
CA ARG A 718 32.04 3.49 -12.25
C ARG A 718 30.74 3.88 -11.55
N ALA A 719 29.61 3.32 -11.94
CA ALA A 719 28.34 3.52 -11.28
C ALA A 719 28.37 3.07 -9.81
N TRP A 720 28.99 1.91 -9.52
CA TRP A 720 29.21 1.45 -8.15
C TRP A 720 30.03 2.42 -7.31
N ILE A 721 31.14 2.91 -7.86
CA ILE A 721 32.03 3.87 -7.18
C ILE A 721 31.27 5.20 -6.92
N ALA A 722 30.44 5.66 -7.84
CA ALA A 722 29.62 6.85 -7.66
C ALA A 722 28.64 6.70 -6.51
N ILE A 723 27.89 5.57 -6.44
CA ILE A 723 26.97 5.27 -5.34
C ILE A 723 27.73 5.19 -4.01
N LEU A 724 28.86 4.51 -3.98
CA LEU A 724 29.68 4.33 -2.78
C LEU A 724 30.21 5.66 -2.25
N ILE A 725 30.74 6.54 -3.13
CA ILE A 725 31.23 7.86 -2.74
C ILE A 725 30.10 8.72 -2.21
N SER A 726 28.96 8.74 -2.91
CA SER A 726 27.80 9.54 -2.51
C SER A 726 27.26 9.14 -1.15
N ASP A 727 27.14 7.84 -0.87
CA ASP A 727 26.67 7.31 0.42
C ASP A 727 27.60 7.71 1.58
N ILE A 728 28.92 7.54 1.39
CA ILE A 728 29.91 7.83 2.44
C ILE A 728 30.01 9.33 2.67
N TYR A 729 30.09 10.13 1.59
CA TYR A 729 30.23 11.58 1.71
C TYR A 729 28.97 12.24 2.29
N SER A 730 27.77 11.78 1.95
CA SER A 730 26.52 12.26 2.57
C SER A 730 26.51 12.01 4.10
N ASN A 731 27.01 10.89 4.58
CA ASN A 731 27.13 10.65 6.01
C ASN A 731 28.21 11.54 6.68
N ILE A 732 29.29 11.87 5.96
CA ILE A 732 30.31 12.88 6.41
C ILE A 732 29.67 14.27 6.50
N GLU A 733 28.87 14.67 5.54
CA GLU A 733 28.10 15.92 5.57
C GLU A 733 27.26 16.02 6.84
N LYS A 734 26.49 14.96 7.19
CA LYS A 734 25.68 14.92 8.42
C LYS A 734 26.53 15.02 9.67
N SER A 735 27.71 14.34 9.69
CA SER A 735 28.67 14.45 10.76
C SER A 735 29.23 15.87 10.89
N LEU A 736 29.60 16.50 9.77
CA LEU A 736 30.10 17.88 9.72
C LEU A 736 29.07 18.88 10.23
N MET A 737 27.80 18.72 9.81
CA MET A 737 26.71 19.57 10.28
C MET A 737 26.45 19.43 11.80
N ALA A 738 26.76 18.30 12.43
CA ALA A 738 26.65 18.13 13.87
C ALA A 738 27.82 18.75 14.65
N VAL A 739 29.06 18.73 14.09
CA VAL A 739 30.28 19.12 14.82
C VAL A 739 30.81 20.50 14.49
N HIS A 740 30.43 21.14 13.36
CA HIS A 740 30.92 22.46 12.97
C HIS A 740 30.09 23.58 13.60
N THR A 741 30.74 24.61 14.14
CA THR A 741 30.07 25.75 14.81
C THR A 741 29.37 26.67 13.79
N ASP A 742 30.03 26.94 12.67
CA ASP A 742 29.47 27.76 11.58
C ASP A 742 28.82 26.83 10.54
N LYS A 743 27.49 26.70 10.65
CA LYS A 743 26.69 25.86 9.74
C LYS A 743 26.67 26.36 8.30
N GLN A 744 26.78 27.68 8.07
CA GLN A 744 26.78 28.24 6.72
C GLN A 744 28.10 27.94 6.02
N LEU A 745 29.21 28.10 6.70
CA LEU A 745 30.53 27.75 6.16
C LEU A 745 30.59 26.25 5.81
N ALA A 746 30.05 25.40 6.71
CA ALA A 746 29.96 23.95 6.47
C ALA A 746 29.15 23.64 5.21
N ARG A 747 27.97 24.27 5.02
CA ARG A 747 27.15 24.10 3.81
C ARG A 747 27.87 24.51 2.53
N ASN A 748 28.52 25.66 2.52
CA ASN A 748 29.26 26.13 1.36
C ASN A 748 30.40 25.21 0.97
N MET A 749 31.11 24.65 1.97
CA MET A 749 32.17 23.67 1.75
C MET A 749 31.62 22.34 1.20
N VAL A 750 30.52 21.85 1.77
CA VAL A 750 29.85 20.64 1.27
C VAL A 750 29.46 20.80 -0.18
N GLN A 751 28.85 21.95 -0.56
CA GLN A 751 28.49 22.24 -1.95
C GLN A 751 29.71 22.22 -2.88
N LYS A 752 30.79 22.88 -2.49
CA LYS A 752 32.07 22.89 -3.25
C LYS A 752 32.59 21.44 -3.47
N HIS A 753 32.60 20.64 -2.41
CA HIS A 753 33.09 19.27 -2.49
C HIS A 753 32.18 18.37 -3.35
N GLN A 754 30.87 18.55 -3.25
CA GLN A 754 29.90 17.83 -4.09
C GLN A 754 30.13 18.15 -5.58
N GLU A 755 30.35 19.42 -5.93
CA GLU A 755 30.68 19.84 -7.30
C GLU A 755 32.02 19.21 -7.79
N MET A 756 33.04 19.19 -6.94
CA MET A 756 34.33 18.55 -7.26
C MET A 756 34.17 17.05 -7.53
N ILE A 757 33.39 16.34 -6.69
CA ILE A 757 33.13 14.90 -6.86
C ILE A 757 32.36 14.62 -8.14
N ILE A 758 31.29 15.39 -8.43
CA ILE A 758 30.47 15.27 -9.63
C ILE A 758 31.31 15.48 -10.89
N ASN A 759 32.08 16.54 -10.93
CA ASN A 759 32.97 16.86 -12.07
C ASN A 759 34.01 15.78 -12.30
N SER A 760 34.63 15.27 -11.23
CA SER A 760 35.60 14.19 -11.30
C SER A 760 34.98 12.86 -11.78
N LEU A 761 33.78 12.51 -11.31
CA LEU A 761 33.03 11.34 -11.77
C LEU A 761 32.67 11.44 -13.26
N LYS A 762 32.46 12.62 -13.79
CA LYS A 762 32.13 12.86 -15.19
C LYS A 762 33.34 12.78 -16.12
N HIS A 763 34.44 13.40 -15.75
CA HIS A 763 35.56 13.67 -16.69
C HIS A 763 36.81 12.84 -16.42
N ASP A 764 37.09 12.46 -15.19
CA ASP A 764 38.39 11.96 -14.77
C ASP A 764 38.54 10.44 -14.89
N SER A 765 39.80 9.96 -14.84
CA SER A 765 40.10 8.57 -14.68
C SER A 765 39.82 8.10 -13.24
N LEU A 766 39.71 6.78 -13.03
CA LEU A 766 39.51 6.21 -11.67
C LEU A 766 40.61 6.64 -10.69
N LYS A 767 41.85 6.81 -11.17
CA LYS A 767 42.95 7.27 -10.31
C LYS A 767 42.76 8.69 -9.85
N ASP A 768 42.34 9.57 -10.74
CA ASP A 768 42.15 11.02 -10.45
C ASP A 768 40.91 11.27 -9.58
N ILE A 769 39.86 10.44 -9.74
CA ILE A 769 38.75 10.45 -8.78
C ILE A 769 39.26 10.26 -7.35
N PHE A 770 40.13 9.24 -7.11
CA PHE A 770 40.69 9.04 -5.76
C PHE A 770 41.59 10.17 -5.30
N ASN A 771 42.36 10.83 -6.20
CA ASN A 771 43.15 12.02 -5.89
C ASN A 771 42.24 13.18 -5.42
N THR A 772 41.11 13.40 -6.09
CA THR A 772 40.10 14.40 -5.68
C THR A 772 39.57 14.09 -4.29
N LEU A 773 39.24 12.80 -3.97
CA LEU A 773 38.79 12.43 -2.63
C LEU A 773 39.86 12.65 -1.56
N GLU A 774 41.14 12.41 -1.85
CA GLU A 774 42.27 12.71 -0.92
C GLU A 774 42.35 14.21 -0.64
N GLN A 775 42.23 15.07 -1.69
CA GLN A 775 42.21 16.53 -1.52
C GLN A 775 41.07 16.96 -0.61
N ILE A 776 39.83 16.50 -0.88
CA ILE A 776 38.65 16.80 -0.06
C ILE A 776 38.85 16.35 1.39
N SER A 777 39.44 15.17 1.58
CA SER A 777 39.72 14.64 2.94
C SER A 777 40.72 15.51 3.69
N GLN A 778 41.75 16.06 3.02
CA GLN A 778 42.71 16.99 3.60
C GLN A 778 42.07 18.34 3.97
N GLU A 779 41.20 18.89 3.08
CA GLU A 779 40.46 20.11 3.37
C GLU A 779 39.55 19.92 4.60
N LEU A 780 38.84 18.81 4.72
CA LEU A 780 38.00 18.47 5.87
C LEU A 780 38.83 18.28 7.17
N ALA A 781 40.02 17.68 7.07
CA ALA A 781 40.91 17.45 8.22
C ALA A 781 41.48 18.77 8.80
N SER A 782 41.53 19.84 8.00
CA SER A 782 42.02 21.15 8.43
C SER A 782 40.99 21.96 9.21
N LEU A 783 39.74 21.50 9.31
CA LEU A 783 38.66 22.22 9.99
C LEU A 783 38.80 22.19 11.51
N ASN A 784 38.48 23.33 12.13
CA ASN A 784 38.37 23.43 13.57
C ASN A 784 36.99 22.96 14.03
N LEU A 785 36.90 21.75 14.59
CA LEU A 785 35.65 21.11 14.99
C LEU A 785 35.35 21.38 16.47
N SER A 786 34.09 21.64 16.80
CA SER A 786 33.63 21.87 18.18
C SER A 786 33.77 20.68 19.11
N SER A 787 33.72 19.47 18.53
CA SER A 787 33.82 18.21 19.25
C SER A 787 34.36 17.09 18.34
N ALA A 788 35.03 16.10 18.91
CA ALA A 788 35.48 14.94 18.20
C ALA A 788 34.30 14.04 17.83
N TYR A 789 34.26 13.56 16.57
CA TYR A 789 33.27 12.63 16.04
C TYR A 789 33.00 11.41 16.96
N SER A 790 34.05 10.87 17.61
CA SER A 790 33.91 9.72 18.48
C SER A 790 33.19 9.98 19.81
N LYS A 791 33.09 11.26 20.23
CA LYS A 791 32.47 11.67 21.50
C LYS A 791 30.99 11.98 21.38
N LEU A 792 30.49 12.26 20.18
CA LEU A 792 29.09 12.63 19.98
C LEU A 792 28.17 11.41 19.92
N PRO A 793 26.92 11.56 20.38
CA PRO A 793 25.92 10.52 20.16
C PRO A 793 25.68 10.29 18.67
N LYS A 794 25.43 9.03 18.31
CA LYS A 794 25.18 8.62 16.91
C LYS A 794 23.82 7.96 16.81
N VAL A 795 23.03 8.42 15.87
CA VAL A 795 21.70 7.88 15.56
C VAL A 795 21.71 7.29 14.15
N LEU A 796 21.24 6.05 14.01
CA LEU A 796 21.01 5.43 12.73
C LEU A 796 19.62 5.80 12.21
N LEU A 797 19.54 6.31 10.97
CA LEU A 797 18.30 6.41 10.21
C LEU A 797 18.22 5.22 9.26
N THR A 798 17.26 4.32 9.51
CA THR A 798 16.98 3.13 8.70
C THR A 798 15.52 3.13 8.24
N GLY A 799 15.05 2.07 7.61
CA GLY A 799 13.70 1.95 7.08
C GLY A 799 13.66 1.96 5.55
N GLU A 800 12.59 2.44 4.95
CA GLU A 800 12.37 2.39 3.50
C GLU A 800 13.41 3.23 2.74
N ILE A 801 14.00 2.61 1.71
CA ILE A 801 15.21 3.13 1.05
C ILE A 801 15.03 4.51 0.40
N TYR A 802 13.89 4.76 -0.23
CA TYR A 802 13.62 6.04 -0.88
C TYR A 802 13.43 7.15 0.16
N VAL A 803 12.53 6.91 1.12
CA VAL A 803 12.13 7.91 2.13
C VAL A 803 13.29 8.32 3.04
N ARG A 804 14.17 7.38 3.39
CA ARG A 804 15.35 7.70 4.22
C ARG A 804 16.40 8.56 3.49
N TRP A 805 16.37 8.61 2.15
CA TRP A 805 17.30 9.42 1.35
C TRP A 805 16.66 10.68 0.76
N ASP A 806 15.34 10.72 0.59
CA ASP A 806 14.64 11.88 0.05
C ASP A 806 14.51 13.00 1.09
N GLU A 807 15.01 14.20 0.77
CA GLU A 807 15.03 15.35 1.68
C GLU A 807 13.62 15.82 2.07
N PHE A 808 12.69 15.81 1.12
CA PHE A 808 11.29 16.19 1.39
C PHE A 808 10.63 15.24 2.38
N SER A 809 10.90 13.95 2.29
CA SER A 809 10.34 12.93 3.18
C SER A 809 10.93 12.98 4.60
N ARG A 810 12.24 13.28 4.73
CA ARG A 810 12.91 13.38 6.04
C ARG A 810 12.54 14.64 6.81
N LYS A 811 11.98 15.65 6.12
CA LYS A 811 11.66 16.96 6.74
C LYS A 811 12.90 17.55 7.45
N ARG A 812 12.72 18.03 8.67
CA ARG A 812 13.75 18.69 9.46
C ARG A 812 14.53 17.77 10.41
N ILE A 813 14.39 16.45 10.30
CA ILE A 813 15.05 15.48 11.22
C ILE A 813 16.55 15.74 11.31
N GLU A 814 17.23 16.00 10.19
CA GLU A 814 18.67 16.26 10.15
C GLU A 814 19.04 17.53 10.92
N GLU A 815 18.27 18.59 10.73
CA GLU A 815 18.52 19.89 11.38
C GLU A 815 18.28 19.80 12.90
N LEU A 816 17.19 19.11 13.30
CA LEU A 816 16.87 18.89 14.72
C LEU A 816 17.97 18.12 15.43
N LEU A 817 18.43 17.00 14.87
CA LEU A 817 19.51 16.22 15.47
C LEU A 817 20.84 16.99 15.49
N ALA A 818 21.18 17.71 14.40
CA ALA A 818 22.42 18.47 14.32
C ALA A 818 22.44 19.68 15.28
N SER A 819 21.28 20.33 15.56
CA SER A 819 21.19 21.42 16.55
C SER A 819 21.50 20.94 17.96
N GLU A 820 21.21 19.66 18.26
CA GLU A 820 21.46 19.00 19.53
C GLU A 820 22.81 18.24 19.60
N GLN A 821 23.70 18.47 18.61
CA GLN A 821 24.99 17.80 18.44
C GLN A 821 24.87 16.25 18.42
N ILE A 822 23.83 15.75 17.79
CA ILE A 822 23.63 14.31 17.53
C ILE A 822 23.98 14.03 16.07
N ILE A 823 24.87 13.09 15.83
CA ILE A 823 25.27 12.70 14.49
C ILE A 823 24.24 11.75 13.89
N LEU A 824 23.61 12.16 12.80
CA LEU A 824 22.75 11.30 12.00
C LEU A 824 23.58 10.49 11.02
N GLN A 825 23.37 9.17 10.98
CA GLN A 825 23.93 8.26 9.97
C GLN A 825 22.80 7.57 9.23
N ILE A 826 22.76 7.74 7.90
CA ILE A 826 21.73 7.12 7.09
C ILE A 826 22.23 5.77 6.59
N SER A 827 21.41 4.72 6.75
CA SER A 827 21.71 3.40 6.15
C SER A 827 21.97 3.54 4.66
N PRO A 828 23.15 3.11 4.16
CA PRO A 828 23.58 3.44 2.81
C PRO A 828 22.82 2.66 1.72
N ILE A 829 22.77 3.20 0.50
CA ILE A 829 22.17 2.53 -0.67
C ILE A 829 22.97 1.27 -1.02
N HIS A 830 24.30 1.31 -0.89
CA HIS A 830 25.14 0.15 -1.18
C HIS A 830 24.92 -1.05 -0.22
N GLU A 831 24.27 -0.86 0.94
CA GLU A 831 23.77 -1.95 1.79
C GLU A 831 22.82 -2.85 1.03
N TRP A 832 21.86 -2.27 0.29
CA TRP A 832 20.91 -3.02 -0.53
C TRP A 832 21.62 -3.81 -1.63
N MET A 833 22.66 -3.26 -2.23
CA MET A 833 23.44 -3.96 -3.26
C MET A 833 24.22 -5.16 -2.68
N TYR A 834 24.82 -5.02 -1.49
CA TYR A 834 25.45 -6.16 -0.79
C TYR A 834 24.42 -7.20 -0.35
N TYR A 835 23.23 -6.76 0.02
CA TYR A 835 22.15 -7.66 0.39
C TYR A 835 21.67 -8.49 -0.81
N THR A 836 21.50 -7.89 -1.97
CA THR A 836 21.15 -8.63 -3.19
C THR A 836 22.25 -9.62 -3.59
N ASP A 837 23.51 -9.25 -3.45
CA ASP A 837 24.66 -10.17 -3.65
C ASP A 837 24.63 -11.34 -2.63
N TYR A 838 24.31 -11.07 -1.36
CA TYR A 838 24.17 -12.07 -0.30
C TYR A 838 23.04 -13.07 -0.61
N ILE A 839 21.86 -12.58 -0.98
CA ILE A 839 20.69 -13.38 -1.36
C ILE A 839 21.05 -14.33 -2.52
N PHE A 840 21.71 -13.79 -3.55
CA PHE A 840 22.14 -14.58 -4.71
C PHE A 840 23.12 -15.69 -4.31
N LEU A 841 24.14 -15.37 -3.52
CA LEU A 841 25.15 -16.32 -3.07
C LEU A 841 24.59 -17.42 -2.16
N LYS A 842 23.58 -17.10 -1.35
CA LYS A 842 22.87 -18.03 -0.45
C LYS A 842 21.74 -18.80 -1.14
N LYS A 843 21.46 -18.54 -2.43
CA LYS A 843 20.36 -19.13 -3.21
C LYS A 843 18.96 -18.90 -2.63
N LEU A 844 18.72 -17.73 -2.01
CA LEU A 844 17.42 -17.43 -1.42
C LEU A 844 16.38 -17.01 -2.48
N THR A 845 16.82 -16.52 -3.66
CA THR A 845 15.92 -16.08 -4.75
C THR A 845 16.16 -16.80 -6.08
N SER A 846 17.37 -17.24 -6.37
CA SER A 846 17.72 -17.83 -7.68
C SER A 846 18.08 -19.30 -7.51
N LYS A 847 17.17 -20.17 -7.93
CA LYS A 847 17.28 -21.63 -7.81
C LYS A 847 18.25 -22.25 -8.81
N ASN A 848 18.52 -21.58 -9.94
CA ASN A 848 19.27 -22.12 -11.08
C ASN A 848 20.64 -21.48 -11.28
N SER A 849 21.21 -20.78 -10.26
CA SER A 849 22.54 -20.21 -10.41
C SER A 849 23.61 -21.30 -10.49
N THR A 850 24.40 -21.28 -11.59
CA THR A 850 25.50 -22.21 -11.79
C THR A 850 26.66 -21.91 -10.81
N TYR A 851 27.52 -22.89 -10.62
CA TYR A 851 28.73 -22.70 -9.80
C TYR A 851 29.63 -21.56 -10.33
N ILE A 852 29.76 -21.46 -11.68
CA ILE A 852 30.54 -20.39 -12.35
C ILE A 852 29.93 -19.01 -12.06
N GLN A 853 28.62 -18.85 -12.14
CA GLN A 853 27.94 -17.58 -11.84
C GLN A 853 28.17 -17.14 -10.38
N ARG A 854 28.13 -18.08 -9.44
CA ARG A 854 28.43 -17.80 -8.03
C ARG A 854 29.87 -17.43 -7.77
N ALA A 855 30.81 -18.12 -8.44
CA ALA A 855 32.24 -17.79 -8.36
C ALA A 855 32.54 -16.38 -8.90
N LYS A 856 31.92 -16.01 -10.05
CA LYS A 856 32.00 -14.67 -10.61
C LYS A 856 31.43 -13.62 -9.66
N LYS A 857 30.28 -13.90 -9.06
CA LYS A 857 29.64 -12.99 -8.08
C LYS A 857 30.49 -12.80 -6.82
N LYS A 858 31.18 -13.84 -6.32
CA LYS A 858 32.14 -13.71 -5.20
C LYS A 858 33.31 -12.77 -5.54
N ILE A 859 33.84 -12.87 -6.75
CA ILE A 859 34.93 -11.97 -7.21
C ILE A 859 34.39 -10.52 -7.26
N GLU A 860 33.20 -10.31 -7.82
CA GLU A 860 32.55 -8.99 -7.86
C GLU A 860 32.39 -8.38 -6.45
N VAL A 861 31.96 -9.16 -5.48
CA VAL A 861 31.84 -8.73 -4.07
C VAL A 861 33.20 -8.35 -3.49
N LEU A 862 34.26 -9.10 -3.79
CA LEU A 862 35.63 -8.76 -3.33
C LEU A 862 36.09 -7.42 -3.91
N VAL A 863 35.85 -7.18 -5.20
CA VAL A 863 36.15 -5.90 -5.86
C VAL A 863 35.38 -4.75 -5.21
N LYS A 864 34.06 -4.91 -4.99
CA LYS A 864 33.22 -3.94 -4.29
C LYS A 864 33.78 -3.59 -2.91
N ARG A 865 34.17 -4.60 -2.12
CA ARG A 865 34.75 -4.42 -0.78
C ARG A 865 36.11 -3.73 -0.80
N TYR A 866 36.92 -4.01 -1.82
CA TYR A 866 38.22 -3.32 -1.97
C TYR A 866 38.01 -1.80 -2.13
N PHE A 867 37.10 -1.39 -3.00
CA PHE A 867 36.80 0.03 -3.20
C PHE A 867 36.13 0.69 -1.97
N GLU A 868 35.23 0.00 -1.28
CA GLU A 868 34.65 0.48 -0.03
C GLU A 868 35.76 0.78 1.00
N LYS A 869 36.64 -0.19 1.21
CA LYS A 869 37.79 -0.03 2.13
C LYS A 869 38.66 1.15 1.74
N LYS A 870 38.91 1.32 0.43
CA LYS A 870 39.76 2.42 -0.09
C LYS A 870 39.14 3.77 0.18
N VAL A 871 37.86 3.98 -0.18
CA VAL A 871 37.15 5.24 0.01
C VAL A 871 37.04 5.58 1.52
N LYS A 872 36.64 4.61 2.36
CA LYS A 872 36.56 4.82 3.82
C LYS A 872 37.91 5.18 4.43
N LYS A 873 39.03 4.54 3.99
CA LYS A 873 40.35 4.90 4.46
C LYS A 873 40.76 6.34 4.10
N ILE A 874 40.36 6.82 2.91
CA ILE A 874 40.62 8.19 2.49
C ILE A 874 39.90 9.14 3.43
N PHE A 875 38.60 8.99 3.57
CA PHE A 875 37.77 9.92 4.34
C PHE A 875 37.95 9.81 5.86
N ALA A 876 38.37 8.65 6.39
CA ALA A 876 38.62 8.51 7.82
C ALA A 876 39.77 9.45 8.29
N LYS A 877 40.67 9.88 7.41
CA LYS A 877 41.72 10.89 7.71
C LYS A 877 41.14 12.23 8.12
N ALA A 878 39.95 12.55 7.69
CA ALA A 878 39.21 13.76 8.05
C ALA A 878 38.64 13.74 9.49
N GLY A 879 38.62 12.58 10.15
CA GLY A 879 38.09 12.45 11.51
C GLY A 879 36.57 12.61 11.65
N LEU A 880 35.83 12.55 10.52
CA LEU A 880 34.37 12.70 10.44
C LEU A 880 33.63 11.40 10.12
N CYS A 881 34.36 10.33 9.87
CA CYS A 881 33.82 8.96 9.72
C CYS A 881 34.86 7.94 10.21
N ASP A 882 34.45 6.69 10.36
CA ASP A 882 35.34 5.58 10.70
C ASP A 882 35.64 4.67 9.49
N THR A 883 36.49 3.67 9.70
CA THR A 883 36.86 2.66 8.68
C THR A 883 36.02 1.41 8.72
N ARG A 884 34.95 1.38 9.54
CA ARG A 884 34.09 0.21 9.71
C ARG A 884 33.44 -0.19 8.40
N MET A 885 33.63 -1.45 8.03
CA MET A 885 33.06 -2.02 6.80
C MET A 885 31.65 -2.53 7.06
N LEU A 886 30.77 -2.32 6.10
CA LEU A 886 29.41 -2.82 6.17
C LEU A 886 29.41 -4.36 6.18
N ASN A 887 28.69 -4.98 7.12
CA ASN A 887 28.61 -6.43 7.25
C ASN A 887 27.17 -6.94 7.16
N VAL A 888 26.67 -7.03 5.93
CA VAL A 888 25.30 -7.52 5.66
C VAL A 888 25.05 -8.93 6.19
N LYS A 889 26.06 -9.80 6.23
CA LYS A 889 25.91 -11.13 6.82
C LYS A 889 25.53 -11.01 8.31
N HIS A 890 26.23 -10.17 9.07
CA HIS A 890 25.95 -9.91 10.49
C HIS A 890 24.55 -9.33 10.69
N VAL A 891 24.14 -8.37 9.84
CA VAL A 891 22.80 -7.77 9.85
C VAL A 891 21.73 -8.85 9.64
N VAL A 892 21.88 -9.69 8.60
CA VAL A 892 20.90 -10.74 8.29
C VAL A 892 20.86 -11.82 9.39
N GLU A 893 21.99 -12.18 9.98
CA GLU A 893 22.05 -13.16 11.08
C GLU A 893 21.28 -12.68 12.32
N HIS A 894 21.35 -11.38 12.66
CA HIS A 894 20.57 -10.82 13.77
C HIS A 894 19.07 -10.74 13.46
N ALA A 895 18.71 -10.44 12.21
CA ALA A 895 17.31 -10.46 11.80
C ALA A 895 16.71 -11.87 11.78
N SER A 896 17.52 -12.89 11.44
CA SER A 896 17.05 -14.26 11.21
C SER A 896 16.45 -14.96 12.44
N ALA A 897 16.74 -14.46 13.64
CA ALA A 897 16.11 -14.93 14.87
C ALA A 897 14.62 -14.51 14.99
N HIS A 898 14.20 -13.52 14.20
CA HIS A 898 12.90 -12.85 14.30
C HIS A 898 12.10 -12.90 13.00
N LEU A 899 12.77 -12.87 11.84
CA LEU A 899 12.17 -12.92 10.51
C LEU A 899 13.00 -13.84 9.61
N ASP A 900 12.35 -14.80 8.96
CA ASP A 900 13.05 -15.77 8.14
C ASP A 900 13.70 -15.12 6.90
N PRO A 901 15.01 -15.31 6.64
CA PRO A 901 15.70 -14.70 5.49
C PRO A 901 15.18 -15.12 4.12
N VAL A 902 14.45 -16.24 4.02
CA VAL A 902 13.79 -16.69 2.77
C VAL A 902 12.71 -15.71 2.32
N LEU A 903 12.16 -14.96 3.25
CA LEU A 903 11.13 -13.95 2.98
C LEU A 903 11.67 -12.66 2.38
N THR A 904 12.90 -12.59 2.02
CA THR A 904 13.63 -11.50 1.38
C THR A 904 12.93 -10.14 1.36
N GLY A 905 13.66 -9.05 1.52
CA GLY A 905 13.10 -7.70 1.46
C GLY A 905 13.73 -6.77 2.47
N GLU A 906 13.23 -5.56 2.53
CA GLU A 906 13.79 -4.46 3.29
C GLU A 906 13.60 -4.62 4.82
N ALA A 907 12.53 -5.31 5.24
CA ALA A 907 12.27 -5.55 6.66
C ALA A 907 13.45 -6.25 7.36
N ILE A 908 14.11 -7.22 6.70
CA ILE A 908 15.26 -7.93 7.24
C ILE A 908 16.42 -6.97 7.52
N LEU A 909 16.69 -6.03 6.61
CA LEU A 909 17.76 -5.05 6.80
C LEU A 909 17.42 -4.10 7.94
N THR A 910 16.20 -3.59 8.00
CA THR A 910 15.74 -2.69 9.06
C THR A 910 15.82 -3.34 10.46
N ILE A 911 15.29 -4.57 10.57
CA ILE A 911 15.36 -5.34 11.83
C ILE A 911 16.82 -5.63 12.21
N GLY A 912 17.60 -6.14 11.25
CA GLY A 912 18.94 -6.58 11.52
C GLY A 912 19.89 -5.44 11.86
N SER A 913 19.90 -4.35 11.10
CA SER A 913 20.75 -3.18 11.40
C SER A 913 20.37 -2.54 12.74
N THR A 914 19.08 -2.49 13.07
CA THR A 914 18.63 -2.01 14.39
C THR A 914 19.11 -2.92 15.50
N LEU A 915 18.76 -4.21 15.47
CA LEU A 915 19.02 -5.13 16.57
C LEU A 915 20.48 -5.52 16.76
N ALA A 916 21.28 -5.45 15.69
CA ALA A 916 22.72 -5.70 15.72
C ALA A 916 23.52 -4.52 16.29
N GLU A 917 23.06 -3.29 16.15
CA GLU A 917 23.91 -2.13 16.33
C GLU A 917 23.43 -1.13 17.38
N ILE A 918 22.15 -1.21 17.80
CA ILE A 918 21.60 -0.34 18.85
C ILE A 918 22.22 -0.65 20.22
N GLY A 919 22.76 0.36 20.87
CA GLY A 919 23.43 0.22 22.18
C GLY A 919 24.86 -0.29 22.12
N GLU A 920 25.37 -0.70 20.93
CA GLU A 920 26.75 -1.06 20.66
C GLU A 920 27.49 0.03 19.90
N TYR A 921 26.96 0.39 18.73
CA TYR A 921 27.55 1.41 17.85
C TYR A 921 26.69 2.67 17.75
N TYR A 922 25.38 2.52 17.72
CA TYR A 922 24.43 3.63 17.72
C TYR A 922 23.78 3.80 19.10
N ASP A 923 23.67 5.05 19.53
CA ASP A 923 23.03 5.44 20.80
C ASP A 923 21.50 5.51 20.67
N GLY A 924 20.99 5.46 19.43
CA GLY A 924 19.56 5.40 19.09
C GLY A 924 19.32 5.07 17.62
N VAL A 925 18.10 4.65 17.30
CA VAL A 925 17.70 4.32 15.92
C VAL A 925 16.35 4.96 15.60
N ILE A 926 16.28 5.61 14.44
CA ILE A 926 15.06 6.08 13.79
C ILE A 926 14.75 5.17 12.61
N SER A 927 13.58 4.55 12.60
CA SER A 927 13.04 3.84 11.43
C SER A 927 12.02 4.72 10.73
N ILE A 928 12.22 5.03 9.45
CA ILE A 928 11.31 5.88 8.66
C ILE A 928 10.73 5.12 7.48
N GLY A 929 9.43 5.27 7.24
CA GLY A 929 8.78 4.64 6.10
C GLY A 929 7.56 5.43 5.61
N PRO A 930 7.16 5.23 4.35
CA PRO A 930 5.93 5.84 3.87
C PRO A 930 4.71 5.21 4.53
N PHE A 931 3.63 5.97 4.63
CA PHE A 931 2.37 5.49 5.21
C PHE A 931 1.93 4.15 4.59
N GLY A 932 1.55 3.21 5.44
CA GLY A 932 1.13 1.86 5.02
C GLY A 932 2.24 1.02 4.38
N CYS A 933 3.50 1.28 4.69
CA CYS A 933 4.63 0.48 4.19
C CYS A 933 4.68 -0.89 4.86
N MET A 934 4.40 -1.96 4.10
CA MET A 934 4.36 -3.32 4.64
C MET A 934 5.68 -3.77 5.30
N PRO A 935 6.86 -3.66 4.67
CA PRO A 935 8.12 -3.99 5.32
C PRO A 935 8.40 -3.17 6.59
N SER A 936 8.13 -1.86 6.57
CA SER A 936 8.37 -0.99 7.73
C SER A 936 7.47 -1.37 8.91
N ARG A 937 6.22 -1.74 8.68
CA ARG A 937 5.30 -2.18 9.74
C ARG A 937 5.69 -3.50 10.38
N ILE A 938 6.10 -4.49 9.55
CA ILE A 938 6.63 -5.76 10.03
C ILE A 938 7.89 -5.51 10.89
N ALA A 939 8.79 -4.66 10.41
CA ALA A 939 9.99 -4.33 11.16
C ALA A 939 9.68 -3.64 12.48
N GLU A 940 8.75 -2.68 12.49
CA GLU A 940 8.33 -1.95 13.68
C GLU A 940 7.77 -2.87 14.77
N ALA A 941 6.83 -3.76 14.43
CA ALA A 941 6.22 -4.71 15.35
C ALA A 941 7.30 -5.60 16.01
N ILE A 942 8.18 -6.16 15.20
CA ILE A 942 9.24 -7.06 15.68
C ILE A 942 10.29 -6.31 16.53
N ILE A 943 10.73 -5.13 16.08
CA ILE A 943 11.76 -4.35 16.80
C ILE A 943 11.22 -3.88 18.15
N LYS A 944 10.02 -3.31 18.20
CA LYS A 944 9.42 -2.85 19.46
C LYS A 944 9.34 -3.98 20.48
N SER A 945 8.82 -5.12 20.09
CA SER A 945 8.70 -6.30 20.96
C SER A 945 10.06 -6.78 21.47
N GLU A 946 11.07 -6.88 20.60
CA GLU A 946 12.40 -7.35 21.00
C GLU A 946 13.14 -6.32 21.88
N LEU A 947 13.03 -5.03 21.61
CA LEU A 947 13.66 -4.00 22.43
C LEU A 947 13.04 -3.94 23.84
N GLU A 948 11.73 -4.11 23.98
CA GLU A 948 11.07 -4.19 25.28
C GLU A 948 11.54 -5.45 26.06
N ARG A 949 11.70 -6.58 25.36
CA ARG A 949 12.28 -7.80 25.95
C ARG A 949 13.74 -7.61 26.39
N ARG A 950 14.56 -6.90 25.62
CA ARG A 950 15.96 -6.57 25.98
C ARG A 950 16.01 -5.62 27.16
N LYS A 951 15.18 -4.59 27.20
CA LYS A 951 15.06 -3.64 28.30
C LYS A 951 14.73 -4.35 29.62
N THR A 952 13.78 -5.29 29.61
CA THR A 952 13.42 -6.07 30.78
C THR A 952 14.59 -6.93 31.30
N LYS A 953 15.44 -7.46 30.41
CA LYS A 953 16.58 -8.30 30.77
C LYS A 953 17.81 -7.52 31.24
N THR A 954 18.07 -6.36 30.61
CA THR A 954 19.37 -5.63 30.80
C THR A 954 19.22 -4.33 31.57
N SER A 955 18.00 -3.84 31.79
CA SER A 955 17.70 -2.51 32.36
C SER A 955 18.30 -1.34 31.56
N LYS A 956 18.88 -1.59 30.37
CA LYS A 956 19.41 -0.56 29.48
C LYS A 956 18.28 0.02 28.63
N ARG A 957 18.25 1.35 28.53
CA ARG A 957 17.40 2.07 27.58
C ARG A 957 18.05 1.99 26.21
N LEU A 958 17.29 1.55 25.21
CA LEU A 958 17.66 1.47 23.80
C LEU A 958 16.71 2.36 23.00
N PRO A 959 17.07 3.65 22.81
CA PRO A 959 16.18 4.61 22.14
C PRO A 959 15.84 4.19 20.73
N PHE A 960 14.54 4.01 20.44
CA PHE A 960 14.00 3.66 19.12
C PHE A 960 12.72 4.44 18.86
N VAL A 961 12.61 5.02 17.66
CA VAL A 961 11.39 5.64 17.18
C VAL A 961 11.08 5.19 15.75
N SER A 962 9.82 4.87 15.50
CA SER A 962 9.32 4.59 14.14
C SER A 962 8.48 5.77 13.67
N LEU A 963 8.78 6.28 12.48
CA LEU A 963 8.12 7.42 11.86
C LEU A 963 7.48 7.02 10.55
N GLU A 964 6.20 7.35 10.38
CA GLU A 964 5.52 7.28 9.09
C GLU A 964 5.44 8.67 8.45
N VAL A 965 5.66 8.68 7.14
CA VAL A 965 5.58 9.91 6.34
C VAL A 965 4.63 9.71 5.16
N ASP A 966 3.79 10.70 4.96
CA ASP A 966 2.76 10.70 3.91
C ASP A 966 2.87 11.91 2.97
N GLY A 967 3.95 12.71 3.12
CA GLY A 967 4.18 13.93 2.37
C GLY A 967 3.72 15.21 3.08
N ASN A 968 2.91 15.10 4.12
CA ASN A 968 2.50 16.23 4.94
C ASN A 968 3.59 16.64 5.96
N PRO A 969 3.56 17.87 6.52
CA PRO A 969 4.41 18.27 7.64
C PRO A 969 4.25 17.32 8.83
N PHE A 970 5.27 17.23 9.68
CA PHE A 970 5.15 16.48 10.92
C PHE A 970 4.12 17.12 11.84
N THR A 971 3.29 16.29 12.43
CA THR A 971 2.35 16.74 13.45
C THR A 971 3.10 17.03 14.76
N PRO A 972 2.58 17.89 15.67
CA PRO A 972 3.20 18.14 16.97
C PRO A 972 3.46 16.86 17.78
N SER A 973 2.62 15.86 17.62
CA SER A 973 2.80 14.55 18.27
C SER A 973 4.05 13.83 17.73
N VAL A 974 4.33 13.93 16.43
CA VAL A 974 5.54 13.36 15.81
C VAL A 974 6.77 14.15 16.25
N GLU A 975 6.70 15.48 16.28
CA GLU A 975 7.79 16.32 16.76
C GLU A 975 8.11 16.04 18.24
N ALA A 976 7.10 15.96 19.11
CA ALA A 976 7.29 15.59 20.52
C ALA A 976 7.91 14.18 20.68
N LYS A 977 7.60 13.23 19.79
CA LYS A 977 8.27 11.91 19.77
C LYS A 977 9.76 12.04 19.43
N ILE A 978 10.11 12.90 18.46
CA ILE A 978 11.51 13.16 18.07
C ILE A 978 12.25 13.84 19.21
N ASP A 979 11.65 14.84 19.86
CA ASP A 979 12.26 15.54 21.01
C ASP A 979 12.50 14.58 22.17
N SER A 980 11.50 13.78 22.54
CA SER A 980 11.64 12.75 23.58
C SER A 980 12.74 11.74 23.24
N PHE A 981 12.83 11.33 21.97
CA PHE A 981 13.87 10.44 21.47
C PHE A 981 15.27 11.08 21.62
N MET A 982 15.45 12.36 21.24
CA MET A 982 16.74 13.07 21.40
C MET A 982 17.19 13.16 22.85
N VAL A 983 16.27 13.44 23.78
CA VAL A 983 16.55 13.41 25.22
C VAL A 983 17.01 12.01 25.68
N GLN A 984 16.34 10.95 25.23
CA GLN A 984 16.72 9.57 25.57
C GLN A 984 18.11 9.22 25.04
N VAL A 985 18.44 9.62 23.81
CA VAL A 985 19.76 9.40 23.18
C VAL A 985 20.86 10.10 23.98
N LYS A 986 20.66 11.33 24.39
CA LYS A 986 21.64 12.08 25.20
C LYS A 986 21.83 11.45 26.59
N THR A 987 20.76 11.03 27.24
CA THR A 987 20.79 10.37 28.55
C THR A 987 21.52 9.03 28.47
N SER A 988 21.29 8.24 27.43
CA SER A 988 21.96 6.94 27.23
C SER A 988 23.49 7.08 27.06
N LYS A 989 23.96 8.21 26.51
CA LYS A 989 25.40 8.54 26.38
C LYS A 989 26.03 9.18 27.63
N GLY A 990 25.27 9.39 28.72
CA GLY A 990 25.78 10.01 29.98
C GLY A 990 26.06 11.51 29.87
N ARG A 991 25.35 12.25 29.04
CA ARG A 991 25.49 13.69 28.79
C ARG A 991 24.43 14.57 29.46
N ILE A 992 23.52 13.99 30.22
CA ILE A 992 22.53 14.68 31.05
C ILE A 992 22.70 14.19 32.48
#